data_2e9030b1a134322af7f6ae7c4b85457c
#
_entry.id   2e9030b1a134322af7f6ae7c4b85457c
#
_cell.length_a   1.000
_cell.length_b   1.000
_cell.length_c   1.000
_cell.angle_alpha   90.00
_cell.angle_beta   90.00
_cell.angle_gamma   90.00
#
_symmetry.space_group_name_H-M   'P 1'
#
loop_
_entity.id
_entity.type
_entity.pdbx_description
1 polymer ?
#
loop_
_entity_poly.entity_id
_entity_poly.type
_entity_poly.pdbx_seq_one_letter_code
_entity_poly.pdbx_strand_id
1 'polypeptide(L)'
;AVPLLRPEAPIVGTGMEHKICLDSEVAVLAEGDGVVTKVDATNVSVKYDSGETKDYKLIKFLRSNHGTCINQKPIVSVGERVHGGDDPTVLADGPATDQGEIALGRNILVGFMTWEGYNYEDAVLLNERLVKEDVYTSIHIEEYEIDARDTKLGPEEITRDISNVGEDALKDLDERGIIRIGAEVHAGDILVGKVTPKGETDLTAEERLLRAIFGEKAREVRDTSLKVPHGESGIVVDAKVFTRENGDELSPGVNEVVRVYIAQRRKIQVGDKMAGRHGNKGVVSRVLPQEDMPFLPDGTPLDIVLNPLGVPSRMNIGQVLEVHLGYAAKTLGWKVATPIFDGATDKDIAEALELAGLDPEGKSWLYDGRTGERFDNKVTVGYVYFLKLHHLVDDKIHARSTGPYSLVTQQPLGGKAQFGGQRFGEMEVWALEAYGASYTLQEILTVKSDDVTGRVRTYESIVKGHNVPTPGVPESFKVLVKELQSLCLDIQVLDADGKLADVMLDELELSVSGGSTGSVTIPEDVRSKRTKGEDYPLAAASSLGKGWAEQADWFADYLTGRTPDEVKKLKTDENGKPQDADLVSGCTIAVDRYRDAVVRACEQAKALGAAQGDRVTLSLIAADLPQDLAATDDQDAHVRADITLAALTVDSEGRVTSAIGDMTEPELSVSADGTVSAPREPVYTKNELGDRYGMRSASALGKEWYEHSAGWCGYLKGKNAVEIGKLSADGTDADLKALCTISVTDLQKAALKAMAEQ
;
A
#
# COMPACT_ATOMS: atom_id res chain seq x y z
N ALA A 1 -19.34 7.68 26.76
CA ALA A 1 -18.74 9.01 26.85
C ALA A 1 -17.28 8.91 27.30
N VAL A 2 -16.52 9.96 27.09
CA VAL A 2 -15.11 10.07 27.52
C VAL A 2 -15.05 10.94 28.76
N PRO A 3 -14.33 10.56 29.85
CA PRO A 3 -14.10 11.45 30.98
C PRO A 3 -13.40 12.74 30.54
N LEU A 4 -13.99 13.88 30.92
CA LEU A 4 -13.45 15.19 30.57
C LEU A 4 -12.49 15.70 31.65
N LEU A 5 -11.60 16.62 31.28
CA LEU A 5 -10.69 17.27 32.22
C LEU A 5 -11.45 18.10 33.27
N ARG A 6 -12.53 18.74 32.83
CA ARG A 6 -13.44 19.55 33.68
C ARG A 6 -14.86 19.09 33.43
N PRO A 7 -15.32 17.99 34.05
CA PRO A 7 -16.68 17.55 33.95
C PRO A 7 -17.63 18.54 34.66
N GLU A 8 -18.90 18.47 34.30
CA GLU A 8 -19.97 19.28 34.96
C GLU A 8 -21.21 18.38 35.11
N ALA A 9 -21.84 18.42 36.26
CA ALA A 9 -23.09 17.68 36.47
C ALA A 9 -24.22 18.27 35.63
N PRO A 10 -25.18 17.47 35.14
CA PRO A 10 -26.27 17.96 34.32
C PRO A 10 -27.19 18.88 35.15
N ILE A 11 -27.66 19.97 34.51
CA ILE A 11 -28.65 20.89 35.12
C ILE A 11 -30.02 20.21 35.17
N VAL A 12 -30.38 19.53 34.09
CA VAL A 12 -31.63 18.76 34.01
C VAL A 12 -31.26 17.29 34.10
N GLY A 13 -31.59 16.64 35.19
CA GLY A 13 -31.27 15.24 35.47
C GLY A 13 -32.51 14.44 35.81
N THR A 14 -32.30 13.18 36.17
CA THR A 14 -33.35 12.23 36.58
C THR A 14 -33.47 12.08 38.10
N GLY A 15 -32.53 12.62 38.87
CA GLY A 15 -32.41 12.46 40.31
C GLY A 15 -31.61 11.21 40.73
N MET A 16 -31.13 10.40 39.79
CA MET A 16 -30.31 9.22 40.03
C MET A 16 -28.82 9.48 40.01
N GLU A 17 -28.38 10.67 39.63
CA GLU A 17 -26.99 11.02 39.36
C GLU A 17 -26.10 10.79 40.56
N HIS A 18 -26.56 11.22 41.76
CA HIS A 18 -25.84 11.01 43.00
C HIS A 18 -25.75 9.52 43.37
N LYS A 19 -26.88 8.81 43.31
CA LYS A 19 -26.94 7.38 43.61
C LYS A 19 -26.05 6.55 42.65
N ILE A 20 -26.00 6.91 41.38
CA ILE A 20 -25.10 6.26 40.41
C ILE A 20 -23.63 6.47 40.79
N CYS A 21 -23.27 7.68 41.23
CA CYS A 21 -21.91 7.97 41.69
C CYS A 21 -21.54 7.11 42.91
N LEU A 22 -22.42 7.00 43.90
CA LEU A 22 -22.19 6.19 45.09
C LEU A 22 -22.03 4.69 44.75
N ASP A 23 -22.94 4.14 43.95
CA ASP A 23 -22.97 2.70 43.62
C ASP A 23 -21.88 2.27 42.64
N SER A 24 -21.27 3.22 41.92
CA SER A 24 -20.21 2.92 40.92
C SER A 24 -18.82 2.71 41.51
N GLU A 25 -18.62 3.05 42.82
CA GLU A 25 -17.32 2.99 43.52
C GLU A 25 -16.18 3.80 42.87
N VAL A 26 -16.50 4.70 41.90
CA VAL A 26 -15.49 5.55 41.26
C VAL A 26 -15.06 6.73 42.16
N ALA A 27 -15.96 7.18 43.03
CA ALA A 27 -15.71 8.20 44.01
C ALA A 27 -15.21 7.59 45.32
N VAL A 28 -14.43 8.34 46.09
CA VAL A 28 -13.99 7.92 47.42
C VAL A 28 -15.00 8.40 48.45
N LEU A 29 -15.56 7.47 49.22
CA LEU A 29 -16.62 7.69 50.15
C LEU A 29 -16.12 7.62 51.61
N ALA A 30 -16.76 8.37 52.49
CA ALA A 30 -16.53 8.27 53.94
C ALA A 30 -17.19 7.01 54.51
N GLU A 31 -16.47 6.22 55.26
CA GLU A 31 -16.97 4.97 55.88
C GLU A 31 -17.76 5.19 57.17
N GLY A 32 -17.63 6.36 57.80
CA GLY A 32 -18.30 6.69 59.02
C GLY A 32 -18.33 8.21 59.30
N ASP A 33 -18.95 8.57 60.41
CA ASP A 33 -19.00 9.97 60.86
C ASP A 33 -17.66 10.40 61.40
N GLY A 34 -17.17 11.58 61.01
CA GLY A 34 -15.86 12.05 61.42
C GLY A 34 -15.53 13.47 60.95
N VAL A 35 -14.27 13.83 61.08
CA VAL A 35 -13.74 15.14 60.66
C VAL A 35 -12.49 14.94 59.81
N VAL A 36 -12.42 15.67 58.71
CA VAL A 36 -11.26 15.64 57.80
C VAL A 36 -10.10 16.36 58.50
N THR A 37 -8.97 15.67 58.69
CA THR A 37 -7.81 16.19 59.37
C THR A 37 -6.71 16.68 58.43
N LYS A 38 -6.58 16.05 57.26
CA LYS A 38 -5.58 16.39 56.24
C LYS A 38 -6.14 16.16 54.84
N VAL A 39 -5.85 17.09 53.94
CA VAL A 39 -6.17 16.98 52.52
C VAL A 39 -4.95 17.41 51.71
N ASP A 40 -4.46 16.55 50.89
CA ASP A 40 -3.49 16.87 49.85
C ASP A 40 -3.90 16.24 48.51
N ALA A 41 -3.12 16.47 47.46
CA ALA A 41 -3.46 16.00 46.10
C ALA A 41 -3.52 14.48 46.01
N THR A 42 -2.88 13.75 46.90
CA THR A 42 -2.73 12.29 46.82
C THR A 42 -3.38 11.56 47.98
N ASN A 43 -3.69 12.23 49.07
CA ASN A 43 -4.24 11.61 50.29
C ASN A 43 -5.29 12.47 50.95
N VAL A 44 -6.30 11.84 51.48
CA VAL A 44 -7.29 12.44 52.40
C VAL A 44 -7.28 11.65 53.69
N SER A 45 -7.06 12.32 54.84
CA SER A 45 -7.10 11.68 56.15
C SER A 45 -8.35 12.10 56.91
N VAL A 46 -9.10 11.15 57.38
CA VAL A 46 -10.33 11.36 58.19
C VAL A 46 -10.16 10.76 59.58
N LYS A 47 -10.45 11.54 60.60
CA LYS A 47 -10.54 11.06 61.95
C LYS A 47 -12.01 10.82 62.29
N TYR A 48 -12.37 9.58 62.47
CA TYR A 48 -13.73 9.16 62.76
C TYR A 48 -14.07 9.36 64.25
N ASP A 49 -15.33 9.52 64.55
CA ASP A 49 -15.85 9.66 65.90
C ASP A 49 -15.59 8.39 66.75
N SER A 50 -15.35 7.23 66.09
CA SER A 50 -14.85 6.01 66.70
C SER A 50 -13.44 6.10 67.32
N GLY A 51 -12.70 7.20 67.00
CA GLY A 51 -11.33 7.41 67.39
C GLY A 51 -10.28 6.90 66.41
N GLU A 52 -10.69 6.21 65.40
CA GLU A 52 -9.82 5.73 64.33
C GLU A 52 -9.50 6.84 63.32
N THR A 53 -8.27 6.87 62.83
CA THR A 53 -7.86 7.77 61.73
C THR A 53 -7.56 6.91 60.51
N LYS A 54 -8.23 7.18 59.40
CA LYS A 54 -8.02 6.46 58.16
C LYS A 54 -7.50 7.38 57.06
N ASP A 55 -6.45 6.91 56.35
CA ASP A 55 -5.83 7.60 55.25
C ASP A 55 -6.34 6.99 53.94
N TYR A 56 -6.98 7.79 53.08
CA TYR A 56 -7.44 7.44 51.76
C TYR A 56 -6.43 7.88 50.72
N LYS A 57 -5.77 6.94 50.08
CA LYS A 57 -4.84 7.22 48.99
C LYS A 57 -5.62 7.37 47.68
N LEU A 58 -5.50 8.52 47.03
CA LEU A 58 -6.18 8.84 45.79
C LEU A 58 -5.42 8.30 44.58
N ILE A 59 -6.16 7.78 43.60
CA ILE A 59 -5.62 7.31 42.34
C ILE A 59 -5.36 8.52 41.44
N LYS A 60 -4.13 8.62 40.92
CA LYS A 60 -3.72 9.74 40.05
C LYS A 60 -3.28 9.23 38.70
N PHE A 61 -3.90 9.73 37.63
CA PHE A 61 -3.52 9.50 36.21
C PHE A 61 -3.27 8.03 35.85
N LEU A 62 -4.13 7.14 36.32
CA LEU A 62 -4.09 5.73 35.97
C LEU A 62 -4.80 5.50 34.64
N ARG A 63 -4.23 4.65 33.79
CA ARG A 63 -4.85 4.23 32.54
C ARG A 63 -6.01 3.27 32.80
N SER A 64 -7.19 3.55 32.23
CA SER A 64 -8.30 2.58 32.17
C SER A 64 -8.09 1.57 31.04
N ASN A 65 -8.93 0.52 31.00
CA ASN A 65 -8.88 -0.48 29.93
C ASN A 65 -9.12 0.08 28.51
N HIS A 66 -9.76 1.23 28.42
CA HIS A 66 -10.01 1.95 27.15
C HIS A 66 -9.05 3.10 26.87
N GLY A 67 -7.98 3.23 27.64
CA GLY A 67 -6.99 4.31 27.49
C GLY A 67 -7.43 5.66 28.03
N THR A 68 -8.56 5.74 28.74
CA THR A 68 -9.00 6.97 29.39
C THR A 68 -8.29 7.19 30.72
N CYS A 69 -8.25 8.41 31.20
CA CYS A 69 -7.58 8.76 32.44
C CYS A 69 -8.50 8.54 33.65
N ILE A 70 -8.02 7.78 34.62
CA ILE A 70 -8.63 7.65 35.95
C ILE A 70 -7.85 8.57 36.89
N ASN A 71 -8.49 9.61 37.37
CA ASN A 71 -7.89 10.59 38.29
C ASN A 71 -8.89 10.98 39.36
N GLN A 72 -8.53 10.84 40.65
CA GLN A 72 -9.36 11.19 41.76
C GLN A 72 -8.92 12.54 42.31
N LYS A 73 -9.88 13.45 42.55
CA LYS A 73 -9.66 14.80 43.02
C LYS A 73 -10.43 15.03 44.33
N PRO A 74 -9.76 15.43 45.45
CA PRO A 74 -10.46 15.70 46.68
C PRO A 74 -11.40 16.92 46.54
N ILE A 75 -12.58 16.81 47.12
CA ILE A 75 -13.60 17.88 47.15
C ILE A 75 -13.88 18.40 48.53
N VAL A 76 -13.38 17.71 49.59
CA VAL A 76 -13.55 18.11 50.96
C VAL A 76 -12.43 19.03 51.46
N SER A 77 -12.71 19.79 52.46
CA SER A 77 -11.75 20.73 53.10
C SER A 77 -11.34 20.26 54.50
N VAL A 78 -10.12 20.67 54.96
CA VAL A 78 -9.67 20.34 56.27
C VAL A 78 -10.57 20.96 57.35
N GLY A 79 -11.01 20.15 58.30
CA GLY A 79 -11.96 20.54 59.33
C GLY A 79 -13.43 20.29 58.98
N GLU A 80 -13.73 19.88 57.79
CA GLU A 80 -15.08 19.54 57.35
C GLU A 80 -15.59 18.25 58.03
N ARG A 81 -16.85 18.25 58.40
CA ARG A 81 -17.49 17.09 58.99
C ARG A 81 -18.05 16.20 57.91
N VAL A 82 -17.74 14.95 57.97
CA VAL A 82 -18.19 13.92 56.99
C VAL A 82 -19.12 12.91 57.66
N HIS A 83 -20.04 12.37 56.90
CA HIS A 83 -21.04 11.40 57.35
C HIS A 83 -20.83 10.07 56.63
N GLY A 84 -21.06 8.97 57.32
CA GLY A 84 -21.11 7.62 56.77
C GLY A 84 -22.55 7.08 56.76
N GLY A 85 -22.71 5.83 56.37
CA GLY A 85 -24.01 5.13 56.35
C GLY A 85 -24.66 5.06 54.98
N ASP A 86 -26.00 5.25 54.90
CA ASP A 86 -26.76 5.04 53.67
C ASP A 86 -26.55 6.16 52.62
N ASP A 87 -26.15 7.33 53.05
CA ASP A 87 -25.79 8.48 52.18
C ASP A 87 -24.43 9.05 52.58
N PRO A 88 -23.33 8.36 52.25
CA PRO A 88 -22.01 8.73 52.69
C PRO A 88 -21.50 9.98 51.99
N THR A 89 -20.77 10.84 52.74
CA THR A 89 -20.12 12.00 52.15
C THR A 89 -19.03 11.59 51.17
N VAL A 90 -19.05 12.17 49.96
CA VAL A 90 -18.01 11.97 48.95
C VAL A 90 -16.76 12.74 49.34
N LEU A 91 -15.64 12.08 49.58
CA LEU A 91 -14.36 12.67 49.95
C LEU A 91 -13.56 13.15 48.73
N ALA A 92 -13.63 12.38 47.66
CA ALA A 92 -12.98 12.74 46.40
C ALA A 92 -13.81 12.27 45.17
N ASP A 93 -13.92 13.17 44.22
CA ASP A 93 -14.52 12.85 42.92
C ASP A 93 -13.60 11.94 42.10
N GLY A 94 -14.21 10.96 41.38
CA GLY A 94 -13.52 10.09 40.43
C GLY A 94 -13.57 10.62 38.99
N PRO A 95 -13.22 9.79 38.02
CA PRO A 95 -13.39 10.14 36.61
C PRO A 95 -14.89 10.32 36.29
N ALA A 96 -15.20 11.34 35.48
CA ALA A 96 -16.57 11.67 35.07
C ALA A 96 -17.54 11.87 36.25
N THR A 97 -17.09 12.48 37.33
CA THR A 97 -17.95 12.91 38.46
C THR A 97 -17.68 14.36 38.81
N ASP A 98 -18.69 15.03 39.35
CA ASP A 98 -18.62 16.41 39.77
C ASP A 98 -19.47 16.58 41.03
N GLN A 99 -18.83 16.98 42.16
CA GLN A 99 -19.45 17.19 43.48
C GLN A 99 -20.31 15.97 43.94
N GLY A 100 -19.83 14.75 43.68
CA GLY A 100 -20.52 13.52 44.05
C GLY A 100 -21.67 13.13 43.14
N GLU A 101 -21.84 13.75 41.98
CA GLU A 101 -22.81 13.39 40.97
C GLU A 101 -22.11 12.90 39.70
N ILE A 102 -22.74 12.02 38.92
CA ILE A 102 -22.19 11.60 37.64
C ILE A 102 -22.16 12.77 36.65
N ALA A 103 -21.02 12.97 35.99
CA ALA A 103 -20.76 14.09 35.09
C ALA A 103 -20.03 13.60 33.84
N LEU A 104 -20.79 13.10 32.84
CA LEU A 104 -20.26 12.52 31.61
C LEU A 104 -20.04 13.56 30.51
N GLY A 105 -20.42 14.80 30.68
CA GLY A 105 -20.38 15.85 29.69
C GLY A 105 -20.41 17.26 30.28
N ARG A 106 -20.92 18.20 29.49
CA ARG A 106 -21.02 19.62 29.84
C ARG A 106 -22.37 20.18 29.44
N ASN A 107 -22.86 21.16 30.24
CA ASN A 107 -24.05 21.97 29.89
C ASN A 107 -23.59 23.11 28.98
N ILE A 108 -24.08 23.17 27.77
CA ILE A 108 -23.70 24.15 26.75
C ILE A 108 -24.87 24.84 26.13
N LEU A 109 -24.68 26.08 25.68
CA LEU A 109 -25.70 26.87 25.02
C LEU A 109 -25.84 26.44 23.54
N VAL A 110 -27.00 25.89 23.19
CA VAL A 110 -27.30 25.32 21.87
C VAL A 110 -28.39 26.12 21.18
N GLY A 111 -28.25 26.36 19.90
CA GLY A 111 -29.30 26.89 19.03
C GLY A 111 -29.66 25.90 17.93
N PHE A 112 -30.98 25.77 17.67
CA PHE A 112 -31.49 24.91 16.59
C PHE A 112 -31.78 25.74 15.34
N MET A 113 -30.80 25.82 14.45
CA MET A 113 -30.94 26.52 13.17
C MET A 113 -30.07 25.93 12.11
N THR A 114 -30.41 26.09 10.86
CA THR A 114 -29.50 25.74 9.75
C THR A 114 -28.42 26.80 9.61
N TRP A 115 -27.17 26.39 9.37
CA TRP A 115 -26.05 27.30 9.19
C TRP A 115 -25.23 26.92 7.96
N GLU A 116 -25.42 27.56 6.85
CA GLU A 116 -24.65 27.46 5.60
C GLU A 116 -24.29 26.01 5.15
N GLY A 117 -25.12 25.05 5.53
CA GLY A 117 -24.86 23.65 5.24
C GLY A 117 -23.82 22.97 6.13
N TYR A 118 -23.14 23.69 7.01
CA TYR A 118 -22.12 23.09 7.89
C TYR A 118 -22.68 22.23 9.01
N ASN A 119 -23.98 22.25 9.23
CA ASN A 119 -24.68 21.36 10.17
C ASN A 119 -25.71 20.46 9.45
N TYR A 120 -25.53 20.22 8.15
CA TYR A 120 -26.35 19.29 7.39
C TYR A 120 -26.14 17.85 7.85
N GLU A 121 -27.21 17.03 7.88
CA GLU A 121 -27.15 15.58 8.23
C GLU A 121 -26.38 15.27 9.53
N ASP A 122 -26.79 15.79 10.66
CA ASP A 122 -26.16 15.54 11.97
C ASP A 122 -24.74 16.09 12.15
N ALA A 123 -24.31 16.96 11.27
CA ALA A 123 -23.08 17.70 11.50
C ALA A 123 -23.28 18.74 12.60
N VAL A 124 -22.28 18.92 13.43
CA VAL A 124 -22.30 19.83 14.57
C VAL A 124 -21.32 20.97 14.32
N LEU A 125 -21.80 22.20 14.49
CA LEU A 125 -21.00 23.40 14.40
C LEU A 125 -20.61 23.84 15.80
N LEU A 126 -19.32 24.02 16.08
CA LEU A 126 -18.78 24.39 17.39
C LEU A 126 -18.21 25.80 17.40
N ASN A 127 -18.31 26.43 18.56
CA ASN A 127 -17.63 27.68 18.90
C ASN A 127 -16.17 27.39 19.34
N GLU A 128 -15.22 28.19 18.86
CA GLU A 128 -13.80 28.10 19.23
C GLU A 128 -13.58 28.25 20.75
N ARG A 129 -14.48 28.95 21.47
CA ARG A 129 -14.44 29.06 22.93
C ARG A 129 -14.34 27.69 23.60
N LEU A 130 -15.08 26.69 23.11
CA LEU A 130 -15.06 25.33 23.66
C LEU A 130 -13.66 24.68 23.57
N VAL A 131 -12.91 25.04 22.56
CA VAL A 131 -11.52 24.55 22.37
C VAL A 131 -10.53 25.35 23.21
N LYS A 132 -10.67 26.68 23.24
CA LYS A 132 -9.77 27.57 24.00
C LYS A 132 -9.85 27.33 25.50
N GLU A 133 -11.04 27.17 26.05
CA GLU A 133 -11.29 27.00 27.47
C GLU A 133 -11.19 25.56 27.98
N ASP A 134 -10.75 24.63 27.12
CA ASP A 134 -10.62 23.19 27.44
C ASP A 134 -11.94 22.56 27.93
N VAL A 135 -13.10 22.97 27.35
CA VAL A 135 -14.41 22.51 27.81
C VAL A 135 -14.60 21.01 27.53
N TYR A 136 -14.18 20.56 26.35
CA TYR A 136 -14.24 19.14 25.94
C TYR A 136 -12.86 18.49 25.81
N THR A 137 -11.89 18.98 26.51
CA THR A 137 -10.56 18.37 26.54
C THR A 137 -10.58 17.11 27.40
N SER A 138 -10.03 16.04 26.86
CA SER A 138 -9.88 14.75 27.53
C SER A 138 -8.42 14.32 27.59
N ILE A 139 -8.06 13.51 28.59
CA ILE A 139 -6.73 12.93 28.73
C ILE A 139 -6.82 11.46 28.35
N HIS A 140 -5.96 11.04 27.42
CA HIS A 140 -5.84 9.66 26.98
C HIS A 140 -4.44 9.17 27.33
N ILE A 141 -4.35 7.96 27.89
CA ILE A 141 -3.09 7.35 28.29
C ILE A 141 -2.90 6.10 27.46
N GLU A 142 -1.86 6.10 26.61
CA GLU A 142 -1.48 4.95 25.80
C GLU A 142 -0.35 4.17 26.46
N GLU A 143 -0.39 2.85 26.29
CA GLU A 143 0.61 1.93 26.83
C GLU A 143 1.46 1.38 25.68
N TYR A 144 2.76 1.48 25.84
CA TYR A 144 3.76 0.93 24.91
C TYR A 144 4.59 -0.09 25.67
N GLU A 145 4.63 -1.31 25.16
CA GLU A 145 5.37 -2.42 25.76
C GLU A 145 6.47 -2.89 24.83
N ILE A 146 7.62 -3.16 25.38
CA ILE A 146 8.72 -3.85 24.72
C ILE A 146 9.28 -4.92 25.62
N ASP A 147 9.60 -6.07 25.03
CA ASP A 147 10.23 -7.20 25.71
C ASP A 147 11.65 -7.44 25.17
N ALA A 148 12.53 -7.86 26.05
CA ALA A 148 13.86 -8.36 25.71
C ALA A 148 13.87 -9.88 25.85
N ARG A 149 14.11 -10.58 24.73
CA ARG A 149 14.06 -12.05 24.63
C ARG A 149 15.42 -12.65 24.42
N ASP A 150 15.55 -13.93 24.78
CA ASP A 150 16.70 -14.72 24.37
C ASP A 150 16.54 -15.15 22.91
N THR A 151 17.50 -14.78 22.07
CA THR A 151 17.56 -15.23 20.68
C THR A 151 18.66 -16.28 20.51
N LYS A 152 18.61 -17.06 19.42
CA LYS A 152 19.65 -18.05 19.09
C LYS A 152 21.04 -17.45 18.92
N LEU A 153 21.15 -16.15 18.70
CA LEU A 153 22.39 -15.39 18.48
C LEU A 153 22.91 -14.69 19.74
N GLY A 154 22.13 -14.73 20.81
CA GLY A 154 22.40 -14.09 22.08
C GLY A 154 21.18 -13.39 22.65
N PRO A 155 21.21 -12.95 23.92
CA PRO A 155 20.12 -12.21 24.53
C PRO A 155 19.98 -10.81 23.90
N GLU A 156 18.76 -10.32 23.77
CA GLU A 156 18.49 -8.91 23.50
C GLU A 156 18.77 -8.10 24.76
N GLU A 157 19.28 -6.90 24.62
CA GLU A 157 19.64 -6.03 25.73
C GLU A 157 18.92 -4.68 25.61
N ILE A 158 18.37 -4.22 26.74
CA ILE A 158 17.85 -2.86 26.88
C ILE A 158 19.00 -1.96 27.36
N THR A 159 19.40 -1.02 26.50
CA THR A 159 20.56 -0.16 26.75
C THR A 159 20.39 1.22 26.11
N ARG A 160 21.10 2.20 26.65
CA ARG A 160 21.22 3.54 26.05
C ARG A 160 22.22 3.57 24.88
N ASP A 161 23.16 2.61 24.84
CA ASP A 161 24.18 2.56 23.79
C ASP A 161 23.60 1.97 22.50
N ILE A 162 23.04 2.83 21.68
CA ILE A 162 22.43 2.48 20.39
C ILE A 162 23.33 2.99 19.28
N SER A 163 23.77 2.08 18.39
CA SER A 163 24.58 2.45 17.24
C SER A 163 23.79 3.30 16.24
N ASN A 164 24.44 4.27 15.61
CA ASN A 164 23.89 5.16 14.58
C ASN A 164 22.76 6.11 15.01
N VAL A 165 22.68 6.43 16.31
CA VAL A 165 21.72 7.41 16.84
C VAL A 165 22.49 8.57 17.47
N GLY A 166 22.12 9.82 17.13
CA GLY A 166 22.72 11.02 17.71
C GLY A 166 22.39 11.21 19.19
N GLU A 167 23.28 11.84 19.94
CA GLU A 167 23.07 12.11 21.38
C GLU A 167 21.80 12.93 21.67
N ASP A 168 21.38 13.79 20.74
CA ASP A 168 20.15 14.57 20.87
C ASP A 168 18.90 13.71 20.99
N ALA A 169 18.86 12.57 20.31
CA ALA A 169 17.75 11.60 20.40
C ALA A 169 17.80 10.75 21.68
N LEU A 170 18.95 10.71 22.37
CA LEU A 170 19.17 9.94 23.59
C LEU A 170 19.09 10.78 24.86
N LYS A 171 18.88 12.11 24.75
CA LYS A 171 18.95 13.06 25.90
C LYS A 171 17.95 12.74 27.01
N ASP A 172 16.76 12.23 26.65
CA ASP A 172 15.67 11.93 27.57
C ASP A 172 15.67 10.47 28.08
N LEU A 173 16.65 9.66 27.66
CA LEU A 173 16.86 8.30 28.15
C LEU A 173 17.75 8.30 29.39
N ASP A 174 17.41 7.46 30.36
CA ASP A 174 18.25 7.20 31.54
C ASP A 174 19.46 6.30 31.21
N GLU A 175 20.28 5.97 32.21
CA GLU A 175 21.45 5.09 32.03
C GLU A 175 21.07 3.67 31.59
N ARG A 176 19.84 3.21 31.85
CA ARG A 176 19.31 1.91 31.46
C ARG A 176 18.71 1.93 30.07
N GLY A 177 18.61 3.08 29.40
CA GLY A 177 18.00 3.22 28.10
C GLY A 177 16.48 3.39 28.11
N ILE A 178 15.88 3.70 29.25
CA ILE A 178 14.43 3.93 29.43
C ILE A 178 14.18 5.43 29.52
N ILE A 179 13.10 5.89 28.89
CA ILE A 179 12.75 7.31 28.92
C ILE A 179 12.37 7.78 30.34
N ARG A 180 12.80 9.00 30.70
CA ARG A 180 12.48 9.58 31.99
C ARG A 180 11.00 9.98 32.06
N ILE A 181 10.43 9.88 33.28
CA ILE A 181 9.08 10.36 33.57
C ILE A 181 9.04 11.87 33.43
N GLY A 182 7.97 12.40 32.78
CA GLY A 182 7.79 13.82 32.53
C GLY A 182 8.45 14.31 31.23
N ALA A 183 9.10 13.45 30.46
CA ALA A 183 9.62 13.82 29.13
C ALA A 183 8.47 14.06 28.15
N GLU A 184 8.58 15.11 27.36
CA GLU A 184 7.71 15.35 26.22
C GLU A 184 8.25 14.57 25.01
N VAL A 185 7.38 13.78 24.37
CA VAL A 185 7.74 12.89 23.27
C VAL A 185 6.93 13.20 22.03
N HIS A 186 7.57 13.04 20.87
CA HIS A 186 6.98 13.22 19.55
C HIS A 186 7.15 11.94 18.72
N ALA A 187 6.43 11.86 17.61
CA ALA A 187 6.54 10.73 16.70
C ALA A 187 7.99 10.49 16.24
N GLY A 188 8.48 9.27 16.42
CA GLY A 188 9.83 8.86 16.08
C GLY A 188 10.85 8.92 17.23
N ASP A 189 10.52 9.55 18.37
CA ASP A 189 11.39 9.57 19.56
C ASP A 189 11.51 8.17 20.17
N ILE A 190 12.67 7.88 20.75
CA ILE A 190 12.98 6.59 21.37
C ILE A 190 12.41 6.57 22.78
N LEU A 191 11.54 5.60 23.07
CA LEU A 191 11.01 5.37 24.42
C LEU A 191 11.89 4.42 25.24
N VAL A 192 12.32 3.34 24.61
CA VAL A 192 13.19 2.33 25.23
C VAL A 192 14.23 1.91 24.20
N GLY A 193 15.50 2.06 24.52
CA GLY A 193 16.61 1.62 23.70
C GLY A 193 16.80 0.11 23.80
N LYS A 194 16.67 -0.62 22.71
CA LYS A 194 16.92 -2.06 22.63
C LYS A 194 17.82 -2.39 21.47
N VAL A 195 18.76 -3.30 21.68
CA VAL A 195 19.64 -3.82 20.64
C VAL A 195 19.51 -5.33 20.56
N THR A 196 19.48 -5.84 19.33
CA THR A 196 19.39 -7.28 19.04
C THR A 196 20.65 -7.73 18.33
N PRO A 197 21.31 -8.84 18.75
CA PRO A 197 22.48 -9.38 18.08
C PRO A 197 22.18 -9.79 16.64
N LYS A 198 23.07 -9.42 15.69
CA LYS A 198 22.96 -9.73 14.26
C LYS A 198 23.69 -11.03 13.94
N GLY A 199 23.14 -11.86 13.05
CA GLY A 199 23.77 -13.11 12.63
C GLY A 199 24.89 -12.93 11.63
N GLU A 200 25.84 -13.87 11.57
CA GLU A 200 27.00 -13.84 10.67
C GLU A 200 26.65 -13.93 9.17
N THR A 201 25.45 -14.39 8.83
CA THR A 201 25.00 -14.60 7.45
C THR A 201 24.64 -13.31 6.71
N ASP A 202 24.42 -12.21 7.42
CA ASP A 202 23.98 -10.94 6.86
C ASP A 202 25.13 -9.94 6.58
N LEU A 203 26.38 -10.36 6.78
CA LEU A 203 27.55 -9.51 6.57
C LEU A 203 27.92 -9.43 5.08
N THR A 204 28.09 -8.21 4.57
CA THR A 204 28.70 -7.99 3.25
C THR A 204 30.15 -8.45 3.21
N ALA A 205 30.69 -8.73 2.01
CA ALA A 205 32.08 -9.14 1.87
C ALA A 205 33.06 -8.08 2.42
N GLU A 206 32.74 -6.82 2.31
CA GLU A 206 33.52 -5.67 2.80
C GLU A 206 33.51 -5.59 4.32
N GLU A 207 32.37 -5.82 4.97
CA GLU A 207 32.25 -5.86 6.43
C GLU A 207 33.01 -7.05 7.04
N ARG A 208 33.00 -8.20 6.38
CA ARG A 208 33.84 -9.36 6.79
C ARG A 208 35.33 -9.03 6.75
N LEU A 209 35.77 -8.29 5.72
CA LEU A 209 37.15 -7.87 5.57
C LEU A 209 37.57 -6.87 6.65
N LEU A 210 36.72 -5.88 6.95
CA LEU A 210 36.92 -4.90 8.00
C LEU A 210 37.00 -5.57 9.39
N ARG A 211 36.18 -6.58 9.64
CA ARG A 211 36.18 -7.37 10.88
C ARG A 211 37.48 -8.17 11.03
N ALA A 212 37.98 -8.73 9.94
CA ALA A 212 39.27 -9.45 9.94
C ALA A 212 40.46 -8.52 10.21
N ILE A 213 40.39 -7.25 9.82
CA ILE A 213 41.48 -6.28 9.97
C ILE A 213 41.46 -5.60 11.36
N PHE A 214 40.30 -5.27 11.89
CA PHE A 214 40.14 -4.49 13.13
C PHE A 214 39.78 -5.30 14.40
N GLY A 215 39.63 -6.62 14.28
CA GLY A 215 39.42 -7.56 15.41
C GLY A 215 37.97 -7.56 15.95
N GLU A 216 37.63 -8.58 16.74
CA GLU A 216 36.27 -8.98 17.19
C GLU A 216 35.53 -7.99 18.10
N LYS A 217 35.93 -6.74 18.24
CA LYS A 217 35.37 -5.82 19.29
C LYS A 217 34.09 -5.11 18.93
N ALA A 218 33.56 -5.23 17.74
CA ALA A 218 32.23 -4.70 17.39
C ALA A 218 31.25 -5.85 17.25
N ARG A 219 30.54 -6.23 18.32
CA ARG A 219 29.27 -6.96 18.17
C ARG A 219 28.37 -6.11 17.30
N GLU A 220 28.13 -6.52 16.09
CA GLU A 220 27.11 -5.89 15.26
C GLU A 220 25.75 -6.18 15.87
N VAL A 221 25.17 -5.14 16.41
CA VAL A 221 23.82 -5.16 16.95
C VAL A 221 22.90 -4.38 16.02
N ARG A 222 21.69 -4.85 15.88
CA ARG A 222 20.63 -4.14 15.16
C ARG A 222 19.82 -3.35 16.16
N ASP A 223 19.53 -2.07 15.85
CA ASP A 223 18.61 -1.24 16.60
C ASP A 223 17.18 -1.77 16.44
N THR A 224 16.59 -2.21 17.55
CA THR A 224 15.20 -2.67 17.66
C THR A 224 14.45 -1.88 18.75
N SER A 225 14.89 -0.65 19.02
CA SER A 225 14.33 0.23 20.02
C SER A 225 12.85 0.53 19.80
N LEU A 226 12.11 0.67 20.90
CA LEU A 226 10.72 1.10 20.86
C LEU A 226 10.67 2.60 20.59
N LYS A 227 10.01 2.99 19.52
CA LYS A 227 9.82 4.39 19.11
C LYS A 227 8.35 4.76 19.19
N VAL A 228 8.08 6.04 19.43
CA VAL A 228 6.72 6.57 19.38
C VAL A 228 6.15 6.41 17.96
N PRO A 229 4.98 5.79 17.80
CA PRO A 229 4.34 5.63 16.49
C PRO A 229 4.05 6.96 15.80
N HIS A 230 3.96 6.92 14.49
CA HIS A 230 3.66 8.11 13.70
C HIS A 230 2.26 8.67 14.03
N GLY A 231 2.19 9.98 14.25
CA GLY A 231 0.95 10.69 14.61
C GLY A 231 0.62 10.68 16.09
N GLU A 232 1.50 10.14 16.95
CA GLU A 232 1.35 10.14 18.39
C GLU A 232 2.38 11.06 19.06
N SER A 233 1.99 11.71 20.14
CA SER A 233 2.82 12.59 20.94
C SER A 233 2.24 12.69 22.33
N GLY A 234 3.00 13.15 23.32
CA GLY A 234 2.49 13.32 24.66
C GLY A 234 3.58 13.48 25.71
N ILE A 235 3.20 13.26 26.95
CA ILE A 235 4.11 13.34 28.10
C ILE A 235 4.16 11.98 28.77
N VAL A 236 5.35 11.49 29.07
CA VAL A 236 5.55 10.23 29.79
C VAL A 236 5.08 10.38 31.23
N VAL A 237 4.08 9.59 31.64
CA VAL A 237 3.48 9.62 32.98
C VAL A 237 4.13 8.60 33.88
N ASP A 238 4.41 7.41 33.37
CA ASP A 238 4.97 6.30 34.16
C ASP A 238 5.79 5.37 33.25
N ALA A 239 6.78 4.69 33.80
CA ALA A 239 7.56 3.67 33.17
C ALA A 239 7.79 2.52 34.16
N LYS A 240 7.29 1.32 33.83
CA LYS A 240 7.39 0.12 34.67
C LYS A 240 8.32 -0.88 34.04
N VAL A 241 9.22 -1.40 34.85
CA VAL A 241 10.18 -2.42 34.44
C VAL A 241 9.90 -3.70 35.20
N PHE A 242 9.71 -4.78 34.48
CA PHE A 242 9.52 -6.12 35.03
C PHE A 242 10.71 -6.98 34.61
N THR A 243 11.38 -7.57 35.59
CA THR A 243 12.55 -8.41 35.34
C THR A 243 12.38 -9.75 36.01
N ARG A 244 12.90 -10.79 35.38
CA ARG A 244 12.91 -12.13 35.96
C ARG A 244 13.72 -12.21 37.23
N GLU A 245 14.74 -11.37 37.36
CA GLU A 245 15.58 -11.26 38.56
C GLU A 245 14.82 -10.76 39.78
N ASN A 246 13.82 -9.90 39.58
CA ASN A 246 12.94 -9.38 40.64
C ASN A 246 11.83 -10.37 41.05
N GLY A 247 11.74 -11.52 40.37
CA GLY A 247 10.73 -12.55 40.64
C GLY A 247 9.40 -12.32 39.93
N ASP A 248 9.36 -11.43 38.92
CA ASP A 248 8.17 -11.20 38.12
C ASP A 248 7.87 -12.40 37.21
N GLU A 249 6.59 -12.76 37.06
CA GLU A 249 6.14 -13.81 36.16
C GLU A 249 6.17 -13.30 34.71
N LEU A 250 7.22 -13.65 33.97
CA LEU A 250 7.36 -13.32 32.56
C LEU A 250 7.14 -14.55 31.67
N SER A 251 6.74 -14.30 30.41
CA SER A 251 6.60 -15.35 29.41
C SER A 251 7.91 -16.12 29.20
N PRO A 252 7.86 -17.42 28.85
CA PRO A 252 9.07 -18.20 28.59
C PRO A 252 9.96 -17.55 27.53
N GLY A 253 11.27 -17.43 27.85
CA GLY A 253 12.25 -16.81 26.95
C GLY A 253 12.35 -15.28 27.01
N VAL A 254 11.52 -14.61 27.82
CA VAL A 254 11.59 -13.17 28.05
C VAL A 254 12.37 -12.90 29.34
N ASN A 255 13.33 -12.00 29.30
CA ASN A 255 14.19 -11.64 30.43
C ASN A 255 13.72 -10.35 31.12
N GLU A 256 13.30 -9.37 30.33
CA GLU A 256 12.87 -8.06 30.80
C GLU A 256 11.71 -7.55 29.94
N VAL A 257 10.74 -6.90 30.57
CA VAL A 257 9.62 -6.19 29.93
C VAL A 257 9.57 -4.76 30.46
N VAL A 258 9.52 -3.79 29.55
CA VAL A 258 9.35 -2.39 29.90
C VAL A 258 8.04 -1.90 29.31
N ARG A 259 7.20 -1.29 30.20
CA ARG A 259 5.95 -0.62 29.83
C ARG A 259 6.07 0.86 30.08
N VAL A 260 5.85 1.65 29.05
CA VAL A 260 5.86 3.11 29.11
C VAL A 260 4.45 3.62 28.88
N TYR A 261 4.00 4.54 29.73
CA TYR A 261 2.70 5.17 29.67
C TYR A 261 2.84 6.61 29.23
N ILE A 262 2.17 6.97 28.12
CA ILE A 262 2.21 8.33 27.56
C ILE A 262 0.81 8.92 27.62
N ALA A 263 0.69 10.10 28.25
CA ALA A 263 -0.55 10.84 28.33
C ALA A 263 -0.63 11.90 27.23
N GLN A 264 -1.78 11.96 26.56
CA GLN A 264 -2.13 12.97 25.56
C GLN A 264 -3.31 13.80 26.06
N ARG A 265 -3.24 15.10 25.84
CA ARG A 265 -4.40 16.00 25.99
C ARG A 265 -5.05 16.16 24.63
N ARG A 266 -6.24 15.59 24.47
CA ARG A 266 -7.00 15.68 23.22
C ARG A 266 -8.11 16.69 23.35
N LYS A 267 -7.97 17.82 22.68
CA LYS A 267 -9.00 18.84 22.53
C LYS A 267 -10.05 18.37 21.53
N ILE A 268 -11.24 18.91 21.61
CA ILE A 268 -12.27 18.66 20.61
C ILE A 268 -11.84 19.22 19.25
N GLN A 269 -12.01 18.44 18.19
CA GLN A 269 -11.62 18.83 16.83
C GLN A 269 -12.65 18.36 15.79
N VAL A 270 -12.49 18.86 14.59
CA VAL A 270 -13.33 18.44 13.45
C VAL A 270 -13.20 16.93 13.23
N GLY A 271 -14.33 16.27 13.06
CA GLY A 271 -14.41 14.81 12.89
C GLY A 271 -14.68 14.03 14.18
N ASP A 272 -14.56 14.64 15.36
CA ASP A 272 -14.92 14.01 16.64
C ASP A 272 -16.44 13.86 16.74
N LYS A 273 -16.88 12.78 17.39
CA LYS A 273 -18.28 12.47 17.57
C LYS A 273 -18.78 13.00 18.90
N MET A 274 -19.89 13.73 18.85
CA MET A 274 -20.60 14.23 20.03
C MET A 274 -22.04 13.73 20.06
N ALA A 275 -22.65 13.69 21.21
CA ALA A 275 -24.03 13.28 21.35
C ALA A 275 -24.69 13.96 22.58
N GLY A 276 -26.00 14.15 22.51
CA GLY A 276 -26.81 14.40 23.69
C GLY A 276 -27.28 13.10 24.35
N ARG A 277 -28.25 13.21 25.27
CA ARG A 277 -28.82 12.06 26.01
C ARG A 277 -30.04 11.44 25.35
N HIS A 278 -30.46 11.95 24.21
CA HIS A 278 -31.73 11.59 23.52
C HIS A 278 -31.49 10.83 22.19
N GLY A 279 -30.34 10.21 22.01
CA GLY A 279 -29.99 9.53 20.76
C GLY A 279 -29.57 10.46 19.62
N ASN A 280 -29.53 11.74 19.87
CA ASN A 280 -29.03 12.77 18.95
C ASN A 280 -27.49 12.74 18.93
N LYS A 281 -26.95 12.13 17.91
CA LYS A 281 -25.51 12.01 17.67
C LYS A 281 -25.10 12.82 16.45
N GLY A 282 -23.92 13.39 16.51
CA GLY A 282 -23.40 14.16 15.40
C GLY A 282 -21.88 14.15 15.36
N VAL A 283 -21.34 14.61 14.25
CA VAL A 283 -19.90 14.74 14.03
C VAL A 283 -19.57 16.23 13.86
N VAL A 284 -18.51 16.68 14.51
CA VAL A 284 -18.05 18.07 14.39
C VAL A 284 -17.61 18.33 12.96
N SER A 285 -18.29 19.29 12.29
CA SER A 285 -17.98 19.68 10.91
C SER A 285 -16.99 20.83 10.85
N ARG A 286 -17.18 21.82 11.72
CA ARG A 286 -16.36 23.03 11.75
C ARG A 286 -16.32 23.62 13.15
N VAL A 287 -15.18 24.23 13.46
CA VAL A 287 -15.02 25.11 14.64
C VAL A 287 -14.93 26.53 14.11
N LEU A 288 -15.89 27.38 14.51
CA LEU A 288 -15.94 28.78 14.11
C LEU A 288 -15.30 29.68 15.17
N PRO A 289 -14.64 30.77 14.75
CA PRO A 289 -14.27 31.85 15.67
C PRO A 289 -15.48 32.36 16.46
N GLN A 290 -15.25 32.79 17.67
CA GLN A 290 -16.33 33.24 18.56
C GLN A 290 -17.11 34.41 17.95
N GLU A 291 -16.43 35.28 17.20
CA GLU A 291 -16.99 36.47 16.56
C GLU A 291 -18.01 36.13 15.44
N ASP A 292 -17.79 34.99 14.75
CA ASP A 292 -18.62 34.56 13.63
C ASP A 292 -19.85 33.75 14.05
N MET A 293 -19.92 33.35 15.31
CA MET A 293 -21.02 32.58 15.84
C MET A 293 -22.27 33.44 15.98
N PRO A 294 -23.50 32.88 15.76
CA PRO A 294 -24.73 33.53 16.12
C PRO A 294 -24.77 33.89 17.60
N PHE A 295 -25.28 35.05 17.95
CA PHE A 295 -25.29 35.52 19.32
C PHE A 295 -26.68 36.04 19.75
N LEU A 296 -26.94 36.01 21.07
CA LEU A 296 -28.12 36.50 21.72
C LEU A 296 -28.10 38.05 21.80
N PRO A 297 -29.26 38.71 22.09
CA PRO A 297 -29.32 40.17 22.21
C PRO A 297 -28.44 40.77 23.29
N ASP A 298 -28.02 39.97 24.28
CA ASP A 298 -27.07 40.34 25.35
C ASP A 298 -25.59 40.24 24.93
N GLY A 299 -25.36 39.80 23.67
CA GLY A 299 -24.00 39.59 23.13
C GLY A 299 -23.41 38.21 23.41
N THR A 300 -24.12 37.31 24.08
CA THR A 300 -23.62 35.94 24.36
C THR A 300 -23.66 35.09 23.11
N PRO A 301 -22.47 34.58 22.61
CA PRO A 301 -22.45 33.73 21.43
C PRO A 301 -22.96 32.32 21.78
N LEU A 302 -23.56 31.65 20.79
CA LEU A 302 -23.88 30.23 20.91
C LEU A 302 -22.61 29.38 20.96
N ASP A 303 -22.69 28.28 21.67
CA ASP A 303 -21.59 27.27 21.75
C ASP A 303 -21.70 26.22 20.66
N ILE A 304 -22.92 25.78 20.39
CA ILE A 304 -23.20 24.76 19.38
C ILE A 304 -24.40 25.18 18.54
N VAL A 305 -24.35 24.92 17.25
CA VAL A 305 -25.51 25.08 16.34
C VAL A 305 -25.87 23.71 15.76
N LEU A 306 -27.08 23.28 16.02
CA LEU A 306 -27.64 22.01 15.57
C LEU A 306 -28.68 22.20 14.47
N ASN A 307 -28.76 21.22 13.58
CA ASN A 307 -29.78 21.23 12.53
C ASN A 307 -31.14 20.79 13.09
N PRO A 308 -32.20 21.61 12.94
CA PRO A 308 -33.53 21.26 13.40
C PRO A 308 -34.14 20.07 12.64
N LEU A 309 -33.70 19.76 11.43
CA LEU A 309 -34.19 18.62 10.64
C LEU A 309 -33.86 17.27 11.29
N GLY A 310 -32.88 17.22 12.20
CA GLY A 310 -32.55 16.02 12.95
C GLY A 310 -33.55 15.62 14.04
N VAL A 311 -34.54 16.44 14.33
CA VAL A 311 -35.54 16.21 15.41
C VAL A 311 -36.81 15.52 14.93
N PRO A 312 -37.52 15.99 13.88
CA PRO A 312 -38.85 15.50 13.56
C PRO A 312 -38.89 14.02 13.14
N SER A 313 -37.96 13.60 12.27
CA SER A 313 -37.92 12.23 11.76
C SER A 313 -37.54 11.18 12.82
N ARG A 314 -36.81 11.59 13.85
CA ARG A 314 -36.33 10.69 14.93
C ARG A 314 -37.26 10.69 16.14
N MET A 315 -38.24 11.55 16.18
CA MET A 315 -39.26 11.60 17.25
C MET A 315 -38.64 11.71 18.66
N ASN A 316 -37.47 12.32 18.81
CA ASN A 316 -36.79 12.52 20.09
C ASN A 316 -37.05 13.93 20.64
N ILE A 317 -38.29 14.25 20.86
CA ILE A 317 -38.73 15.59 21.32
C ILE A 317 -38.18 15.96 22.70
N GLY A 318 -37.78 14.98 23.51
CA GLY A 318 -37.20 15.20 24.82
C GLY A 318 -35.96 16.11 24.81
N GLN A 319 -35.19 16.14 23.72
CA GLN A 319 -34.08 17.09 23.58
C GLN A 319 -34.56 18.55 23.53
N VAL A 320 -35.68 18.83 22.91
CA VAL A 320 -36.24 20.19 22.86
C VAL A 320 -36.79 20.60 24.21
N LEU A 321 -37.49 19.71 24.92
CA LEU A 321 -37.92 19.95 26.29
C LEU A 321 -36.76 20.21 27.23
N GLU A 322 -35.67 19.45 27.08
CA GLU A 322 -34.42 19.69 27.82
C GLU A 322 -33.85 21.09 27.53
N VAL A 323 -33.82 21.52 26.28
CA VAL A 323 -33.34 22.86 25.89
C VAL A 323 -34.09 23.94 26.62
N HIS A 324 -35.42 23.88 26.63
CA HIS A 324 -36.27 24.89 27.27
C HIS A 324 -36.10 24.90 28.78
N LEU A 325 -36.22 23.73 29.41
CA LEU A 325 -36.09 23.61 30.86
C LEU A 325 -34.64 23.92 31.33
N GLY A 326 -33.67 23.53 30.57
CA GLY A 326 -32.24 23.84 30.85
C GLY A 326 -31.94 25.34 30.80
N TYR A 327 -32.57 26.07 29.88
CA TYR A 327 -32.41 27.51 29.79
C TYR A 327 -33.04 28.23 31.01
N ALA A 328 -34.28 27.85 31.37
CA ALA A 328 -34.94 28.38 32.58
C ALA A 328 -34.16 28.04 33.83
N ALA A 329 -33.78 26.80 34.01
CA ALA A 329 -33.03 26.33 35.21
C ALA A 329 -31.68 27.02 35.35
N LYS A 330 -30.94 27.21 34.27
CA LYS A 330 -29.63 27.91 34.28
C LYS A 330 -29.80 29.37 34.72
N THR A 331 -30.83 30.07 34.23
CA THR A 331 -31.11 31.45 34.56
C THR A 331 -31.56 31.63 36.03
N LEU A 332 -32.35 30.66 36.51
CA LEU A 332 -32.82 30.65 37.90
C LEU A 332 -31.83 30.06 38.91
N GLY A 333 -30.72 29.44 38.43
CA GLY A 333 -29.75 28.76 39.28
C GLY A 333 -30.24 27.43 39.87
N TRP A 334 -31.22 26.78 39.21
CA TRP A 334 -31.77 25.50 39.66
C TRP A 334 -31.00 24.30 39.12
N LYS A 335 -31.04 23.21 39.88
CA LYS A 335 -30.81 21.85 39.41
C LYS A 335 -32.19 21.16 39.44
N VAL A 336 -32.60 20.56 38.35
CA VAL A 336 -33.92 19.98 38.17
C VAL A 336 -33.83 18.47 38.07
N ALA A 337 -34.57 17.75 38.90
CA ALA A 337 -34.75 16.31 38.83
C ALA A 337 -36.07 15.98 38.14
N THR A 338 -36.02 15.23 37.05
CA THR A 338 -37.20 14.78 36.28
C THR A 338 -37.24 13.23 36.29
N PRO A 339 -37.83 12.61 37.31
CA PRO A 339 -38.04 11.17 37.36
C PRO A 339 -38.88 10.68 36.19
N ILE A 340 -38.71 9.41 35.79
CA ILE A 340 -39.32 8.83 34.57
C ILE A 340 -40.83 8.97 34.54
N PHE A 341 -41.49 8.80 35.69
CA PHE A 341 -42.98 8.85 35.79
C PHE A 341 -43.51 10.11 36.45
N ASP A 342 -42.66 11.02 36.87
CA ASP A 342 -43.02 12.28 37.53
C ASP A 342 -42.13 13.40 36.96
N GLY A 343 -42.15 13.53 35.63
CA GLY A 343 -41.40 14.53 34.89
C GLY A 343 -42.11 15.88 34.81
N ALA A 344 -41.41 16.89 34.27
CA ALA A 344 -41.99 18.22 34.02
C ALA A 344 -43.02 18.16 32.86
N THR A 345 -44.17 18.77 33.05
CA THR A 345 -45.17 18.95 32.00
C THR A 345 -44.87 20.19 31.17
N ASP A 346 -45.51 20.31 29.99
CA ASP A 346 -45.36 21.51 29.13
C ASP A 346 -45.73 22.79 29.86
N LYS A 347 -46.71 22.72 30.80
CA LYS A 347 -47.11 23.87 31.61
C LYS A 347 -46.02 24.24 32.62
N ASP A 348 -45.42 23.28 33.31
CA ASP A 348 -44.34 23.50 34.27
C ASP A 348 -43.15 24.17 33.59
N ILE A 349 -42.83 23.74 32.36
CA ILE A 349 -41.73 24.31 31.56
C ILE A 349 -42.06 25.77 31.16
N ALA A 350 -43.31 26.04 30.70
CA ALA A 350 -43.73 27.37 30.33
C ALA A 350 -43.73 28.33 31.54
N GLU A 351 -44.22 27.88 32.70
CA GLU A 351 -44.17 28.64 33.94
C GLU A 351 -42.72 28.91 34.40
N ALA A 352 -41.84 27.94 34.26
CA ALA A 352 -40.40 28.11 34.59
C ALA A 352 -39.72 29.14 33.66
N LEU A 353 -40.07 29.15 32.36
CA LEU A 353 -39.57 30.13 31.40
C LEU A 353 -40.08 31.54 31.72
N GLU A 354 -41.38 31.70 32.04
CA GLU A 354 -41.94 32.97 32.48
C GLU A 354 -41.29 33.48 33.76
N LEU A 355 -41.07 32.60 34.75
CA LEU A 355 -40.41 32.94 36.01
C LEU A 355 -38.94 33.40 35.78
N ALA A 356 -38.27 32.82 34.79
CA ALA A 356 -36.94 33.23 34.37
C ALA A 356 -36.92 34.52 33.52
N GLY A 357 -38.10 35.08 33.18
CA GLY A 357 -38.20 36.28 32.32
C GLY A 357 -37.90 36.00 30.85
N LEU A 358 -38.04 34.75 30.43
CA LEU A 358 -37.81 34.29 29.06
C LEU A 358 -39.15 34.16 28.29
N ASP A 359 -39.07 34.05 26.97
CA ASP A 359 -40.23 33.80 26.14
C ASP A 359 -40.85 32.44 26.47
N PRO A 360 -42.15 32.32 26.77
CA PRO A 360 -42.81 31.05 27.07
C PRO A 360 -42.69 30.00 25.95
N GLU A 361 -42.49 30.46 24.70
CA GLU A 361 -42.23 29.57 23.55
C GLU A 361 -40.77 29.02 23.53
N GLY A 362 -39.90 29.47 24.41
CA GLY A 362 -38.49 29.08 24.49
C GLY A 362 -37.65 29.50 23.28
N LYS A 363 -38.13 30.53 22.55
CA LYS A 363 -37.45 31.05 21.38
C LYS A 363 -36.82 32.41 21.65
N SER A 364 -35.62 32.64 21.10
CA SER A 364 -34.90 33.89 21.24
C SER A 364 -34.55 34.49 19.88
N TRP A 365 -34.40 35.82 19.84
CA TRP A 365 -33.83 36.48 18.68
C TRP A 365 -32.32 36.24 18.65
N LEU A 366 -31.83 35.87 17.50
CA LEU A 366 -30.40 35.74 17.27
C LEU A 366 -29.94 36.75 16.22
N TYR A 367 -28.68 37.10 16.30
CA TYR A 367 -27.96 37.97 15.37
C TYR A 367 -26.81 37.19 14.73
N ASP A 368 -26.57 37.44 13.45
CA ASP A 368 -25.44 36.84 12.73
C ASP A 368 -24.12 37.50 13.19
N GLY A 369 -23.17 36.74 13.67
CA GLY A 369 -21.88 37.25 14.14
C GLY A 369 -21.05 37.95 13.07
N ARG A 370 -21.24 37.60 11.79
CA ARG A 370 -20.46 38.17 10.67
C ARG A 370 -21.07 39.49 10.15
N THR A 371 -22.37 39.56 10.08
CA THR A 371 -23.08 40.75 9.51
C THR A 371 -23.63 41.68 10.61
N GLY A 372 -23.85 41.18 11.80
CA GLY A 372 -24.51 41.87 12.88
C GLY A 372 -26.01 42.04 12.68
N GLU A 373 -26.57 41.48 11.61
CA GLU A 373 -27.99 41.55 11.31
C GLU A 373 -28.79 40.52 12.09
N ARG A 374 -30.02 40.87 12.43
CA ARG A 374 -30.97 39.98 13.12
C ARG A 374 -31.49 38.93 12.13
N PHE A 375 -31.62 37.69 12.54
CA PHE A 375 -32.30 36.65 11.76
C PHE A 375 -33.79 36.94 11.64
N ASP A 376 -34.43 36.50 10.57
CA ASP A 376 -35.83 36.77 10.25
C ASP A 376 -36.79 36.13 11.25
N ASN A 377 -36.44 34.99 11.83
CA ASN A 377 -37.27 34.25 12.78
C ASN A 377 -36.56 34.05 14.12
N LYS A 378 -37.38 33.92 15.18
CA LYS A 378 -36.88 33.48 16.49
C LYS A 378 -36.40 32.05 16.41
N VAL A 379 -35.30 31.73 17.10
CA VAL A 379 -34.65 30.43 17.14
C VAL A 379 -34.81 29.81 18.53
N THR A 380 -35.01 28.51 18.60
CA THR A 380 -35.00 27.76 19.86
C THR A 380 -33.55 27.71 20.38
N VAL A 381 -33.34 28.31 21.56
CA VAL A 381 -32.04 28.40 22.22
C VAL A 381 -32.16 27.93 23.65
N GLY A 382 -31.20 27.26 24.18
CA GLY A 382 -31.12 26.87 25.58
C GLY A 382 -29.95 25.98 25.91
N TYR A 383 -29.89 25.50 27.15
CA TYR A 383 -28.83 24.67 27.63
C TYR A 383 -29.16 23.19 27.47
N VAL A 384 -28.22 22.45 26.89
CA VAL A 384 -28.30 21.00 26.68
C VAL A 384 -27.06 20.35 27.21
N TYR A 385 -27.21 19.16 27.78
CA TYR A 385 -26.12 18.34 28.23
C TYR A 385 -25.53 17.53 27.06
N PHE A 386 -24.33 17.90 26.62
CA PHE A 386 -23.65 17.27 25.52
C PHE A 386 -22.43 16.50 25.98
N LEU A 387 -22.23 15.32 25.38
CA LEU A 387 -21.16 14.36 25.69
C LEU A 387 -20.19 14.26 24.53
N LYS A 388 -18.90 14.15 24.83
CA LYS A 388 -17.86 13.72 23.88
C LYS A 388 -17.83 12.20 23.88
N LEU A 389 -17.94 11.59 22.69
CA LEU A 389 -17.90 10.13 22.56
C LEU A 389 -16.50 9.63 22.29
N HIS A 390 -16.24 8.37 22.62
CA HIS A 390 -14.94 7.71 22.42
C HIS A 390 -14.69 7.29 20.96
N HIS A 391 -15.20 8.07 20.00
CA HIS A 391 -15.00 7.93 18.57
C HIS A 391 -14.26 9.18 18.08
N LEU A 392 -12.99 9.30 18.48
CA LEU A 392 -12.15 10.42 18.15
C LEU A 392 -11.49 10.22 16.77
N VAL A 393 -11.35 11.29 16.01
CA VAL A 393 -10.77 11.24 14.67
C VAL A 393 -9.32 10.78 14.69
N ASP A 394 -8.54 11.17 15.71
CA ASP A 394 -7.13 10.78 15.84
C ASP A 394 -6.91 9.27 15.92
N ASP A 395 -7.87 8.55 16.50
CA ASP A 395 -7.81 7.08 16.57
C ASP A 395 -8.16 6.40 15.25
N LYS A 396 -8.80 7.12 14.32
CA LYS A 396 -9.34 6.57 13.07
C LYS A 396 -8.61 7.05 11.83
N ILE A 397 -8.03 8.25 11.87
CA ILE A 397 -7.24 8.78 10.75
C ILE A 397 -6.01 7.91 10.52
N HIS A 398 -5.83 7.47 9.30
CA HIS A 398 -4.73 6.60 8.95
C HIS A 398 -4.33 6.79 7.50
N ALA A 399 -3.03 6.82 7.23
CA ALA A 399 -2.45 6.84 5.90
C ALA A 399 -1.23 5.91 5.83
N ARG A 400 -0.99 5.36 4.66
CA ARG A 400 0.14 4.47 4.41
C ARG A 400 0.70 4.73 3.02
N SER A 401 2.03 4.80 2.92
CA SER A 401 2.75 4.67 1.64
C SER A 401 3.31 3.25 1.50
N THR A 402 4.28 2.91 2.32
CA THR A 402 4.88 1.59 2.45
C THR A 402 4.83 1.16 3.91
N GLY A 403 4.75 -0.14 4.16
CA GLY A 403 4.68 -0.67 5.52
C GLY A 403 4.82 -2.19 5.54
N PRO A 404 4.46 -2.88 6.62
CA PRO A 404 4.61 -4.32 6.74
C PRO A 404 3.64 -5.10 5.84
N TYR A 405 4.09 -6.24 5.37
CA TYR A 405 3.35 -7.17 4.51
C TYR A 405 3.23 -8.53 5.18
N SER A 406 2.17 -9.27 4.84
CA SER A 406 2.01 -10.65 5.28
C SER A 406 3.12 -11.53 4.72
N LEU A 407 3.65 -12.44 5.52
CA LEU A 407 4.69 -13.38 5.08
C LEU A 407 4.17 -14.39 4.05
N VAL A 408 2.92 -14.80 4.15
CA VAL A 408 2.32 -15.84 3.29
C VAL A 408 1.84 -15.24 1.97
N THR A 409 0.98 -14.22 2.02
CA THR A 409 0.32 -13.65 0.83
C THR A 409 1.08 -12.50 0.20
N GLN A 410 2.08 -11.93 0.86
CA GLN A 410 2.81 -10.73 0.44
C GLN A 410 1.90 -9.51 0.22
N GLN A 411 0.69 -9.53 0.76
CA GLN A 411 -0.25 -8.42 0.73
C GLN A 411 -0.03 -7.50 1.92
N PRO A 412 -0.37 -6.19 1.83
CA PRO A 412 -0.32 -5.29 2.96
C PRO A 412 -1.15 -5.82 4.14
N LEU A 413 -0.63 -5.71 5.36
CA LEU A 413 -1.42 -6.00 6.56
C LEU A 413 -2.60 -5.04 6.66
N GLY A 414 -3.66 -5.42 7.37
CA GLY A 414 -4.82 -4.58 7.65
C GLY A 414 -4.73 -3.90 9.02
N GLY A 415 -5.48 -2.80 9.18
CA GLY A 415 -5.64 -2.12 10.45
C GLY A 415 -4.59 -1.04 10.74
N LYS A 416 -5.01 0.02 11.46
CA LYS A 416 -4.16 1.16 11.81
C LYS A 416 -3.02 0.76 12.74
N ALA A 417 -3.28 -0.11 13.73
CA ALA A 417 -2.28 -0.55 14.72
C ALA A 417 -1.08 -1.26 14.10
N GLN A 418 -1.26 -1.91 12.96
CA GLN A 418 -0.22 -2.62 12.23
C GLN A 418 0.36 -1.80 11.07
N PHE A 419 0.07 -0.50 11.01
CA PHE A 419 0.40 0.35 9.88
C PHE A 419 -0.02 -0.28 8.55
N GLY A 420 -1.25 -0.79 8.51
CA GLY A 420 -1.82 -1.55 7.41
C GLY A 420 -2.42 -0.68 6.33
N GLY A 421 -2.76 -1.32 5.21
CA GLY A 421 -3.47 -0.70 4.09
C GLY A 421 -4.99 -0.80 4.24
N GLN A 422 -5.69 -0.07 3.37
CA GLN A 422 -7.14 -0.17 3.24
C GLN A 422 -7.50 -1.44 2.45
N ARG A 423 -8.62 -2.06 2.82
CA ARG A 423 -9.16 -3.17 2.06
C ARG A 423 -9.89 -2.67 0.84
N PHE A 424 -9.43 -3.05 -0.33
CA PHE A 424 -10.15 -2.87 -1.60
C PHE A 424 -10.97 -4.14 -1.85
N GLY A 425 -12.25 -4.10 -1.50
CA GLY A 425 -13.14 -5.24 -1.55
C GLY A 425 -13.67 -5.54 -2.96
N GLU A 426 -14.51 -6.57 -3.05
CA GLU A 426 -15.10 -7.03 -4.29
C GLU A 426 -16.01 -5.96 -4.93
N MET A 427 -16.79 -5.26 -4.11
CA MET A 427 -17.68 -4.20 -4.59
C MET A 427 -16.92 -2.99 -5.17
N GLU A 428 -15.78 -2.63 -4.57
CA GLU A 428 -14.91 -1.55 -5.04
C GLU A 428 -14.26 -1.92 -6.38
N VAL A 429 -13.91 -3.22 -6.58
CA VAL A 429 -13.44 -3.74 -7.86
C VAL A 429 -14.52 -3.58 -8.93
N TRP A 430 -15.77 -3.96 -8.64
CA TRP A 430 -16.91 -3.78 -9.56
C TRP A 430 -17.14 -2.32 -9.93
N ALA A 431 -16.92 -1.39 -9.00
CA ALA A 431 -17.02 0.03 -9.29
C ALA A 431 -15.97 0.49 -10.31
N LEU A 432 -14.72 0.03 -10.19
CA LEU A 432 -13.68 0.34 -11.17
C LEU A 432 -13.95 -0.32 -12.53
N GLU A 433 -14.48 -1.54 -12.55
CA GLU A 433 -14.92 -2.22 -13.78
C GLU A 433 -16.04 -1.43 -14.48
N ALA A 434 -17.00 -0.91 -13.72
CA ALA A 434 -18.09 -0.10 -14.26
C ALA A 434 -17.60 1.21 -14.89
N TYR A 435 -16.54 1.81 -14.35
CA TYR A 435 -15.88 2.98 -14.94
C TYR A 435 -14.95 2.66 -16.10
N GLY A 436 -14.65 1.39 -16.36
CA GLY A 436 -13.68 0.97 -17.36
C GLY A 436 -12.22 1.36 -17.01
N ALA A 437 -11.94 1.58 -15.72
CA ALA A 437 -10.63 2.01 -15.21
C ALA A 437 -9.66 0.82 -15.07
N SER A 438 -9.31 0.17 -16.18
CA SER A 438 -8.51 -1.06 -16.20
C SER A 438 -7.09 -0.86 -15.65
N TYR A 439 -6.42 0.22 -16.03
CA TYR A 439 -5.05 0.52 -15.56
C TYR A 439 -5.00 0.76 -14.05
N THR A 440 -5.97 1.49 -13.51
CA THR A 440 -6.08 1.72 -12.06
C THR A 440 -6.32 0.41 -11.32
N LEU A 441 -7.20 -0.45 -11.84
CA LEU A 441 -7.47 -1.77 -11.26
C LEU A 441 -6.23 -2.66 -11.31
N GLN A 442 -5.51 -2.68 -12.42
CA GLN A 442 -4.27 -3.43 -12.57
C GLN A 442 -3.21 -2.97 -11.55
N GLU A 443 -3.03 -1.67 -11.37
CA GLU A 443 -2.12 -1.11 -10.38
C GLU A 443 -2.48 -1.52 -8.94
N ILE A 444 -3.77 -1.47 -8.59
CA ILE A 444 -4.26 -1.86 -7.26
C ILE A 444 -4.01 -3.35 -7.01
N LEU A 445 -4.24 -4.21 -7.99
CA LEU A 445 -4.08 -5.66 -7.87
C LEU A 445 -2.62 -6.13 -7.88
N THR A 446 -1.69 -5.35 -8.41
CA THR A 446 -0.28 -5.75 -8.58
C THR A 446 0.66 -4.97 -7.67
N VAL A 447 1.07 -3.78 -8.08
CA VAL A 447 2.10 -2.96 -7.43
C VAL A 447 1.69 -2.56 -6.01
N LYS A 448 0.43 -2.28 -5.79
CA LYS A 448 -0.11 -1.89 -4.47
C LYS A 448 -0.48 -3.09 -3.57
N SER A 449 -0.38 -4.32 -4.06
CA SER A 449 -0.78 -5.53 -3.35
C SER A 449 0.37 -6.53 -3.22
N ASP A 450 0.43 -7.54 -4.07
CA ASP A 450 1.25 -8.75 -3.91
C ASP A 450 2.48 -8.86 -4.83
N ASP A 451 2.64 -7.97 -5.81
CA ASP A 451 3.82 -7.95 -6.68
C ASP A 451 5.04 -7.33 -5.97
N VAL A 452 5.88 -8.19 -5.39
CA VAL A 452 7.08 -7.77 -4.64
C VAL A 452 8.07 -7.02 -5.54
N THR A 453 8.32 -7.54 -6.73
CA THR A 453 9.30 -6.97 -7.66
C THR A 453 8.81 -5.63 -8.22
N GLY A 454 7.55 -5.56 -8.60
CA GLY A 454 6.93 -4.33 -9.09
C GLY A 454 6.91 -3.22 -8.03
N ARG A 455 6.66 -3.56 -6.74
CA ARG A 455 6.73 -2.58 -5.64
C ARG A 455 8.10 -1.93 -5.53
N VAL A 456 9.14 -2.75 -5.52
CA VAL A 456 10.54 -2.27 -5.37
C VAL A 456 10.90 -1.34 -6.54
N ARG A 457 10.63 -1.76 -7.77
CA ARG A 457 10.90 -0.95 -8.98
C ARG A 457 10.14 0.36 -8.97
N THR A 458 8.85 0.33 -8.62
CA THR A 458 8.01 1.53 -8.55
C THR A 458 8.52 2.51 -7.51
N TYR A 459 8.86 2.04 -6.31
CA TYR A 459 9.41 2.87 -5.25
C TYR A 459 10.77 3.48 -5.65
N GLU A 460 11.65 2.69 -6.25
CA GLU A 460 12.93 3.14 -6.76
C GLU A 460 12.78 4.22 -7.84
N SER A 461 11.83 4.04 -8.77
CA SER A 461 11.53 5.03 -9.81
C SER A 461 11.04 6.35 -9.22
N ILE A 462 10.14 6.30 -8.20
CA ILE A 462 9.65 7.49 -7.52
C ILE A 462 10.80 8.22 -6.81
N VAL A 463 11.66 7.50 -6.08
CA VAL A 463 12.81 8.10 -5.37
C VAL A 463 13.80 8.73 -6.34
N LYS A 464 14.06 8.11 -7.49
CA LYS A 464 14.97 8.63 -8.52
C LYS A 464 14.33 9.70 -9.43
N GLY A 465 13.03 9.96 -9.31
CA GLY A 465 12.31 10.91 -10.15
C GLY A 465 12.07 10.45 -11.59
N HIS A 466 12.13 9.12 -11.83
CA HIS A 466 11.82 8.52 -13.11
C HIS A 466 10.32 8.24 -13.26
N ASN A 467 9.87 7.98 -14.48
CA ASN A 467 8.51 7.53 -14.73
C ASN A 467 8.27 6.17 -14.07
N VAL A 468 7.08 6.01 -13.50
CA VAL A 468 6.67 4.75 -12.89
C VAL A 468 6.53 3.67 -13.97
N PRO A 469 7.12 2.48 -13.80
CA PRO A 469 7.00 1.39 -14.77
C PRO A 469 5.55 0.91 -14.86
N THR A 470 5.20 0.34 -16.01
CA THR A 470 3.87 -0.26 -16.21
C THR A 470 3.67 -1.44 -15.26
N PRO A 471 2.49 -1.57 -14.62
CA PRO A 471 2.18 -2.69 -13.74
C PRO A 471 2.23 -4.04 -14.48
N GLY A 472 2.66 -5.07 -13.80
CA GLY A 472 2.69 -6.43 -14.32
C GLY A 472 1.32 -7.12 -14.33
N VAL A 473 1.30 -8.42 -14.66
CA VAL A 473 0.10 -9.26 -14.59
C VAL A 473 -0.17 -9.65 -13.14
N PRO A 474 -1.43 -9.54 -12.65
CA PRO A 474 -1.78 -9.96 -11.29
C PRO A 474 -1.43 -11.43 -11.00
N GLU A 475 -0.90 -11.72 -9.82
CA GLU A 475 -0.51 -13.08 -9.43
C GLU A 475 -1.72 -14.04 -9.40
N SER A 476 -2.89 -13.55 -8.97
CA SER A 476 -4.14 -14.32 -9.00
C SER A 476 -4.54 -14.75 -10.42
N PHE A 477 -4.32 -13.91 -11.42
CA PHE A 477 -4.56 -14.25 -12.82
C PHE A 477 -3.56 -15.30 -13.32
N LYS A 478 -2.29 -15.21 -12.95
CA LYS A 478 -1.29 -16.25 -13.28
C LYS A 478 -1.68 -17.62 -12.70
N VAL A 479 -2.16 -17.64 -11.46
CA VAL A 479 -2.66 -18.88 -10.82
C VAL A 479 -3.85 -19.44 -11.60
N LEU A 480 -4.84 -18.61 -11.94
CA LEU A 480 -6.00 -19.02 -12.74
C LEU A 480 -5.59 -19.64 -14.08
N VAL A 481 -4.67 -19.00 -14.80
CA VAL A 481 -4.13 -19.52 -16.08
C VAL A 481 -3.49 -20.90 -15.87
N LYS A 482 -2.71 -21.08 -14.80
CA LYS A 482 -2.08 -22.37 -14.49
C LYS A 482 -3.09 -23.44 -14.09
N GLU A 483 -4.12 -23.09 -13.35
CA GLU A 483 -5.21 -24.02 -13.01
C GLU A 483 -5.97 -24.48 -14.27
N LEU A 484 -6.28 -23.56 -15.16
CA LEU A 484 -6.95 -23.88 -16.42
C LEU A 484 -6.04 -24.71 -17.35
N GLN A 485 -4.75 -24.43 -17.41
CA GLN A 485 -3.77 -25.25 -18.12
C GLN A 485 -3.68 -26.67 -17.53
N SER A 486 -3.83 -26.84 -16.22
CA SER A 486 -3.87 -28.16 -15.57
C SER A 486 -5.09 -28.99 -15.99
N LEU A 487 -6.17 -28.33 -16.40
CA LEU A 487 -7.37 -28.95 -16.96
C LEU A 487 -7.27 -29.19 -18.49
N CYS A 488 -6.07 -29.09 -19.08
CA CYS A 488 -5.82 -29.22 -20.54
C CYS A 488 -6.50 -28.11 -21.36
N LEU A 489 -6.81 -26.96 -20.77
CA LEU A 489 -7.31 -25.79 -21.47
C LEU A 489 -6.14 -24.87 -21.82
N ASP A 490 -5.98 -24.53 -23.11
CA ASP A 490 -5.01 -23.52 -23.54
C ASP A 490 -5.64 -22.13 -23.42
N ILE A 491 -4.99 -21.23 -22.67
CA ILE A 491 -5.44 -19.86 -22.50
C ILE A 491 -4.40 -18.94 -23.10
N GLN A 492 -4.78 -18.23 -24.13
CA GLN A 492 -3.98 -17.22 -24.78
C GLN A 492 -4.60 -15.84 -24.51
N VAL A 493 -3.79 -14.92 -24.00
CA VAL A 493 -4.19 -13.51 -23.91
C VAL A 493 -3.85 -12.88 -25.26
N LEU A 494 -4.89 -12.60 -26.04
CA LEU A 494 -4.78 -11.89 -27.32
C LEU A 494 -5.04 -10.40 -27.06
N ASP A 495 -4.36 -9.53 -27.83
CA ASP A 495 -4.76 -8.13 -27.86
C ASP A 495 -6.21 -8.03 -28.35
N ALA A 496 -6.96 -7.04 -27.88
CA ALA A 496 -8.39 -6.91 -28.15
C ALA A 496 -8.74 -6.93 -29.65
N ASP A 497 -7.79 -6.57 -30.50
CA ASP A 497 -7.94 -6.54 -31.97
C ASP A 497 -7.20 -7.69 -32.68
N GLY A 498 -6.40 -8.52 -31.97
CA GLY A 498 -5.59 -9.60 -32.55
C GLY A 498 -4.60 -9.12 -33.61
N LYS A 499 -4.11 -7.90 -33.48
CA LYS A 499 -3.24 -7.24 -34.46
C LYS A 499 -1.76 -7.49 -34.17
N LEU A 500 -0.96 -7.47 -35.26
CA LEU A 500 0.48 -7.54 -35.17
C LEU A 500 1.04 -6.29 -34.47
N ALA A 501 1.83 -6.47 -33.41
CA ALA A 501 2.40 -5.37 -32.63
C ALA A 501 3.69 -4.81 -33.25
N ASP A 502 4.52 -5.71 -33.79
CA ASP A 502 5.78 -5.38 -34.47
C ASP A 502 6.15 -6.52 -35.41
N VAL A 503 6.78 -6.21 -36.54
CA VAL A 503 7.19 -7.19 -37.57
C VAL A 503 8.59 -6.83 -38.05
N MET A 504 9.49 -7.80 -38.06
CA MET A 504 10.81 -7.69 -38.67
C MET A 504 11.03 -8.79 -39.68
N LEU A 505 11.58 -8.44 -40.84
CA LEU A 505 11.83 -9.34 -41.96
C LEU A 505 13.32 -9.38 -42.28
N ASP A 506 13.84 -10.55 -42.54
CA ASP A 506 15.18 -10.75 -43.12
C ASP A 506 15.15 -11.98 -44.04
N GLU A 507 16.10 -12.04 -44.94
CA GLU A 507 16.23 -13.15 -45.90
C GLU A 507 17.72 -13.45 -46.14
N LEU A 508 18.06 -14.73 -46.11
CA LEU A 508 19.36 -15.20 -46.54
C LEU A 508 19.21 -15.90 -47.88
N GLU A 509 19.89 -15.38 -48.91
CA GLU A 509 19.90 -15.95 -50.25
C GLU A 509 21.26 -16.61 -50.52
N LEU A 510 21.25 -17.89 -50.82
CA LEU A 510 22.40 -18.67 -51.19
C LEU A 510 22.21 -19.23 -52.60
N SER A 511 23.07 -18.83 -53.53
CA SER A 511 23.06 -19.35 -54.90
C SER A 511 24.29 -20.20 -55.14
N VAL A 512 24.09 -21.46 -55.55
CA VAL A 512 25.19 -22.39 -55.90
C VAL A 512 25.14 -22.62 -57.40
N SER A 513 26.23 -22.61 -58.07
CA SER A 513 26.35 -22.94 -59.46
C SER A 513 27.35 -24.05 -59.72
N GLY A 514 26.99 -24.95 -60.64
CA GLY A 514 27.85 -26.04 -61.07
C GLY A 514 28.54 -25.69 -62.42
N GLY A 515 29.82 -25.95 -62.54
CA GLY A 515 30.54 -25.86 -63.80
C GLY A 515 30.49 -27.17 -64.59
N SER A 516 30.65 -27.11 -65.90
CA SER A 516 30.57 -28.24 -66.82
C SER A 516 31.60 -29.34 -66.57
N THR A 517 32.47 -29.20 -65.60
CA THR A 517 33.48 -30.15 -65.14
C THR A 517 33.22 -30.61 -63.68
N GLY A 518 32.00 -30.50 -63.21
CA GLY A 518 31.61 -30.85 -61.84
C GLY A 518 32.14 -29.90 -60.75
N SER A 519 32.79 -28.78 -61.09
CA SER A 519 33.22 -27.78 -60.11
C SER A 519 32.01 -27.07 -59.54
N VAL A 520 32.05 -26.83 -58.21
CA VAL A 520 30.97 -26.12 -57.50
C VAL A 520 31.44 -24.72 -57.14
N THR A 521 30.68 -23.71 -57.52
CA THR A 521 30.94 -22.33 -57.12
C THR A 521 29.92 -21.91 -56.09
N ILE A 522 30.42 -21.51 -54.91
CA ILE A 522 29.64 -21.02 -53.77
C ILE A 522 29.97 -19.53 -53.60
N PRO A 523 29.01 -18.67 -53.33
CA PRO A 523 29.27 -17.26 -53.10
C PRO A 523 30.15 -17.06 -51.85
N GLU A 524 31.11 -16.15 -51.93
CA GLU A 524 31.93 -15.77 -50.79
C GLU A 524 31.13 -14.99 -49.73
N ASP A 525 30.13 -14.21 -50.17
CA ASP A 525 29.30 -13.41 -49.26
C ASP A 525 27.96 -14.14 -48.98
N VAL A 526 27.93 -14.82 -47.82
CA VAL A 526 26.78 -15.54 -47.31
C VAL A 526 25.99 -14.76 -46.25
N ARG A 527 26.15 -13.42 -46.20
CA ARG A 527 25.37 -12.57 -45.28
C ARG A 527 23.91 -12.49 -45.73
N SER A 528 22.97 -12.24 -44.79
CA SER A 528 21.56 -11.96 -45.11
C SER A 528 21.39 -10.68 -45.91
N LYS A 529 20.27 -10.52 -46.61
CA LYS A 529 19.97 -9.34 -47.45
C LYS A 529 19.97 -8.05 -46.59
N ARG A 530 19.46 -8.12 -45.38
CA ARG A 530 19.48 -6.99 -44.45
C ARG A 530 20.91 -6.61 -44.05
N THR A 531 21.71 -7.60 -43.73
CA THR A 531 23.13 -7.39 -43.35
C THR A 531 23.99 -6.90 -44.52
N LYS A 532 23.67 -7.28 -45.75
CA LYS A 532 24.33 -6.76 -46.96
C LYS A 532 24.04 -5.28 -47.18
N GLY A 533 22.84 -4.79 -46.75
CA GLY A 533 22.46 -3.40 -46.89
C GLY A 533 22.64 -2.86 -48.30
N GLU A 534 23.49 -1.85 -48.50
CA GLU A 534 23.82 -1.24 -49.80
C GLU A 534 24.62 -2.18 -50.74
N ASP A 535 25.33 -3.18 -50.20
CA ASP A 535 26.05 -4.19 -50.98
C ASP A 535 25.09 -5.13 -51.77
N TYR A 536 23.80 -5.19 -51.36
CA TYR A 536 22.79 -5.93 -52.12
C TYR A 536 22.22 -5.05 -53.26
N PRO A 537 22.43 -5.42 -54.52
CA PRO A 537 22.29 -4.49 -55.65
C PRO A 537 20.83 -4.22 -56.10
N LEU A 538 19.87 -4.18 -55.15
CA LEU A 538 18.46 -3.95 -55.47
C LEU A 538 18.14 -2.46 -55.76
N ALA A 539 18.79 -1.54 -55.09
CA ALA A 539 18.48 -0.11 -55.21
C ALA A 539 18.60 0.40 -56.65
N ALA A 540 19.61 -0.05 -57.36
CA ALA A 540 19.83 0.28 -58.77
C ALA A 540 18.84 -0.37 -59.74
N ALA A 541 18.28 -1.52 -59.37
CA ALA A 541 17.32 -2.26 -60.16
C ALA A 541 15.85 -1.98 -59.80
N SER A 542 15.62 -1.34 -58.65
CA SER A 542 14.26 -1.01 -58.16
C SER A 542 13.71 0.23 -58.84
N SER A 543 12.47 0.22 -59.22
CA SER A 543 11.77 1.42 -59.76
C SER A 543 11.59 2.49 -58.70
N LEU A 544 11.73 2.18 -57.41
CA LEU A 544 11.67 3.13 -56.30
C LEU A 544 13.03 3.69 -55.89
N GLY A 545 14.14 3.15 -56.45
CA GLY A 545 15.50 3.52 -56.05
C GLY A 545 15.85 3.18 -54.60
N LYS A 546 15.06 2.26 -53.95
CA LYS A 546 15.22 1.83 -52.57
C LYS A 546 15.90 0.47 -52.48
N GLY A 547 16.74 0.32 -51.45
CA GLY A 547 17.39 -0.98 -51.14
C GLY A 547 16.40 -2.03 -50.62
N TRP A 548 16.87 -3.25 -50.47
CA TRP A 548 16.02 -4.36 -50.00
C TRP A 548 15.53 -4.11 -48.56
N ALA A 549 16.40 -3.70 -47.66
CA ALA A 549 16.03 -3.47 -46.28
C ALA A 549 14.97 -2.39 -46.13
N GLU A 550 15.10 -1.27 -46.84
CA GLU A 550 14.12 -0.17 -46.84
C GLU A 550 12.72 -0.62 -47.31
N GLN A 551 12.69 -1.50 -48.34
CA GLN A 551 11.44 -2.03 -48.86
C GLN A 551 10.83 -3.11 -47.95
N ALA A 552 11.66 -3.92 -47.31
CA ALA A 552 11.24 -4.90 -46.29
C ALA A 552 10.67 -4.20 -45.03
N ASP A 553 11.31 -3.12 -44.58
CA ASP A 553 10.81 -2.33 -43.46
C ASP A 553 9.47 -1.67 -43.79
N TRP A 554 9.34 -1.10 -45.00
CA TRP A 554 8.07 -0.57 -45.45
C TRP A 554 6.94 -1.64 -45.47
N PHE A 555 7.25 -2.86 -45.86
CA PHE A 555 6.29 -3.95 -45.81
C PHE A 555 5.99 -4.37 -44.36
N ALA A 556 6.98 -4.44 -43.48
CA ALA A 556 6.79 -4.73 -42.07
C ALA A 556 5.91 -3.68 -41.38
N ASP A 557 6.17 -2.38 -41.63
CA ASP A 557 5.35 -1.27 -41.13
C ASP A 557 3.89 -1.37 -41.64
N TYR A 558 3.72 -1.75 -42.92
CA TYR A 558 2.39 -1.96 -43.51
C TYR A 558 1.63 -3.12 -42.86
N LEU A 559 2.32 -4.15 -42.37
CA LEU A 559 1.73 -5.28 -41.67
C LEU A 559 1.39 -4.95 -40.21
N THR A 560 2.14 -4.04 -39.59
CA THR A 560 1.93 -3.64 -38.18
C THR A 560 0.53 -3.04 -38.01
N GLY A 561 -0.18 -3.48 -36.99
CA GLY A 561 -1.56 -3.08 -36.70
C GLY A 561 -2.62 -3.81 -37.53
N ARG A 562 -2.25 -4.82 -38.36
CA ARG A 562 -3.18 -5.70 -39.09
C ARG A 562 -3.33 -7.03 -38.37
N THR A 563 -4.45 -7.69 -38.61
CA THR A 563 -4.70 -9.06 -38.14
C THR A 563 -4.07 -10.09 -39.10
N PRO A 564 -3.73 -11.30 -38.66
CA PRO A 564 -3.23 -12.38 -39.52
C PRO A 564 -4.15 -12.69 -40.69
N ASP A 565 -5.47 -12.60 -40.49
CA ASP A 565 -6.47 -12.80 -41.55
C ASP A 565 -6.46 -11.69 -42.62
N GLU A 566 -6.17 -10.45 -42.22
CA GLU A 566 -5.98 -9.33 -43.16
C GLU A 566 -4.68 -9.49 -43.94
N VAL A 567 -3.61 -9.93 -43.29
CA VAL A 567 -2.33 -10.23 -43.96
C VAL A 567 -2.49 -11.35 -44.96
N LYS A 568 -3.20 -12.43 -44.65
CA LYS A 568 -3.46 -13.55 -45.55
C LYS A 568 -4.24 -13.16 -46.81
N LYS A 569 -5.05 -12.12 -46.76
CA LYS A 569 -5.86 -11.61 -47.88
C LYS A 569 -5.11 -10.65 -48.79
N LEU A 570 -3.86 -10.29 -48.51
CA LEU A 570 -3.06 -9.42 -49.36
C LEU A 570 -2.84 -10.06 -50.73
N LYS A 571 -3.18 -9.33 -51.78
CA LYS A 571 -3.07 -9.80 -53.17
C LYS A 571 -1.68 -9.54 -53.72
N THR A 572 -1.15 -10.59 -54.38
CA THR A 572 0.13 -10.51 -55.09
C THR A 572 -0.11 -10.90 -56.57
N ASP A 573 0.79 -10.49 -57.45
CA ASP A 573 0.82 -10.92 -58.84
C ASP A 573 1.45 -12.33 -59.01
N GLU A 574 1.60 -12.80 -60.23
CA GLU A 574 2.20 -14.10 -60.57
C GLU A 574 3.68 -14.20 -60.15
N ASN A 575 4.34 -13.06 -59.93
CA ASN A 575 5.72 -12.96 -59.48
C ASN A 575 5.83 -12.68 -57.97
N GLY A 576 4.74 -12.77 -57.19
CA GLY A 576 4.70 -12.51 -55.76
C GLY A 576 4.75 -11.04 -55.37
N LYS A 577 4.70 -10.09 -56.34
CA LYS A 577 4.75 -8.65 -56.06
C LYS A 577 3.40 -8.13 -55.57
N PRO A 578 3.37 -7.13 -54.70
CA PRO A 578 2.14 -6.59 -54.15
C PRO A 578 1.30 -5.89 -55.22
N GLN A 579 -0.04 -6.04 -55.14
CA GLN A 579 -1.02 -5.37 -56.01
C GLN A 579 -1.77 -4.21 -55.30
N ASP A 580 -1.63 -4.08 -53.99
CA ASP A 580 -2.23 -2.98 -53.22
C ASP A 580 -1.48 -1.67 -53.52
N ALA A 581 -2.22 -0.62 -53.89
CA ALA A 581 -1.63 0.66 -54.30
C ALA A 581 -0.80 1.33 -53.22
N ASP A 582 -1.24 1.23 -51.94
CA ASP A 582 -0.53 1.79 -50.81
C ASP A 582 0.78 1.03 -50.57
N LEU A 583 0.75 -0.29 -50.71
CA LEU A 583 1.93 -1.13 -50.54
C LEU A 583 2.93 -0.97 -51.69
N VAL A 584 2.49 -0.90 -52.91
CA VAL A 584 3.34 -0.68 -54.12
C VAL A 584 4.08 0.63 -54.07
N SER A 585 3.53 1.64 -53.39
CA SER A 585 4.18 2.94 -53.24
C SER A 585 5.52 2.90 -52.48
N GLY A 586 5.75 1.90 -51.66
CA GLY A 586 6.96 1.76 -50.85
C GLY A 586 7.69 0.41 -51.00
N CYS A 587 7.02 -0.62 -51.62
CA CYS A 587 7.55 -1.96 -51.72
C CYS A 587 7.22 -2.59 -53.09
N THR A 588 8.24 -3.00 -53.83
CA THR A 588 8.12 -3.64 -55.17
C THR A 588 8.81 -5.00 -55.21
N ILE A 589 9.34 -5.48 -54.08
CA ILE A 589 9.88 -6.84 -53.97
C ILE A 589 8.74 -7.86 -53.93
N ALA A 590 9.05 -9.12 -54.19
CA ALA A 590 8.10 -10.24 -54.02
C ALA A 590 7.82 -10.41 -52.52
N VAL A 591 6.55 -10.30 -52.10
CA VAL A 591 6.12 -10.31 -50.68
C VAL A 591 5.29 -11.54 -50.30
N ASP A 592 4.95 -12.40 -51.28
CA ASP A 592 4.13 -13.59 -51.07
C ASP A 592 4.74 -14.54 -50.01
N ARG A 593 6.04 -14.81 -50.11
CA ARG A 593 6.75 -15.68 -49.13
C ARG A 593 6.81 -15.06 -47.76
N TYR A 594 7.06 -13.73 -47.65
CA TYR A 594 7.08 -13.02 -46.37
C TYR A 594 5.69 -12.98 -45.75
N ARG A 595 4.65 -12.70 -46.54
CA ARG A 595 3.25 -12.78 -46.12
C ARG A 595 2.95 -14.14 -45.50
N ASP A 596 3.26 -15.22 -46.23
CA ASP A 596 2.98 -16.57 -45.75
C ASP A 596 3.83 -16.98 -44.55
N ALA A 597 5.06 -16.47 -44.45
CA ALA A 597 5.92 -16.66 -43.29
C ALA A 597 5.36 -15.95 -42.04
N VAL A 598 4.91 -14.69 -42.16
CA VAL A 598 4.29 -13.93 -41.07
C VAL A 598 3.01 -14.61 -40.59
N VAL A 599 2.14 -15.06 -41.52
CA VAL A 599 0.91 -15.78 -41.14
C VAL A 599 1.26 -17.06 -40.38
N ARG A 600 2.25 -17.84 -40.85
CA ARG A 600 2.70 -19.06 -40.19
C ARG A 600 3.32 -18.80 -38.83
N ALA A 601 4.10 -17.71 -38.69
CA ALA A 601 4.65 -17.28 -37.43
C ALA A 601 3.55 -16.93 -36.41
N CYS A 602 2.47 -16.27 -36.85
CA CYS A 602 1.31 -15.98 -36.00
C CYS A 602 0.56 -17.27 -35.61
N GLU A 603 0.37 -18.23 -36.54
CA GLU A 603 -0.29 -19.49 -36.23
C GLU A 603 0.51 -20.36 -35.23
N GLN A 604 1.83 -20.22 -35.23
CA GLN A 604 2.75 -20.96 -34.34
C GLN A 604 3.19 -20.15 -33.11
N ALA A 605 2.71 -18.93 -32.96
CA ALA A 605 3.10 -18.02 -31.87
C ALA A 605 2.84 -18.64 -30.49
N LYS A 606 3.83 -18.51 -29.59
CA LYS A 606 3.75 -18.97 -28.20
C LYS A 606 4.09 -17.82 -27.28
N ALA A 607 3.42 -17.76 -26.13
CA ALA A 607 3.74 -16.78 -25.09
C ALA A 607 5.10 -17.09 -24.45
N LEU A 608 6.15 -16.48 -24.94
CA LEU A 608 7.53 -16.70 -24.49
C LEU A 608 8.03 -15.63 -23.51
N GLY A 609 7.23 -14.58 -23.24
CA GLY A 609 7.55 -13.52 -22.29
C GLY A 609 7.72 -12.13 -22.90
N ALA A 610 7.47 -11.95 -24.20
CA ALA A 610 7.40 -10.64 -24.84
C ALA A 610 6.27 -9.80 -24.22
N ALA A 611 6.49 -8.51 -24.03
CA ALA A 611 5.53 -7.55 -23.53
C ALA A 611 5.21 -6.49 -24.59
N GLN A 612 4.09 -5.81 -24.42
CA GLN A 612 3.73 -4.70 -25.30
C GLN A 612 4.76 -3.57 -25.16
N GLY A 613 5.30 -3.13 -26.31
CA GLY A 613 6.36 -2.13 -26.37
C GLY A 613 7.77 -2.72 -26.46
N ASP A 614 7.94 -4.04 -26.35
CA ASP A 614 9.20 -4.70 -26.66
C ASP A 614 9.45 -4.63 -28.17
N ARG A 615 10.70 -4.47 -28.55
CA ARG A 615 11.11 -4.44 -29.95
C ARG A 615 11.49 -5.84 -30.42
N VAL A 616 11.00 -6.25 -31.56
CA VAL A 616 11.39 -7.49 -32.25
C VAL A 616 12.72 -7.29 -32.98
N THR A 617 13.65 -8.23 -32.79
CA THR A 617 14.92 -8.28 -33.52
C THR A 617 15.12 -9.68 -34.09
N LEU A 618 15.63 -9.76 -35.33
CA LEU A 618 15.83 -11.01 -36.06
C LEU A 618 17.20 -11.00 -36.73
N SER A 619 17.92 -12.09 -36.65
CA SER A 619 19.12 -12.29 -37.45
C SER A 619 19.22 -13.69 -38.02
N LEU A 620 19.85 -13.77 -39.18
CA LEU A 620 20.22 -15.00 -39.89
C LEU A 620 21.73 -15.00 -40.08
N ILE A 621 22.36 -16.11 -39.75
CA ILE A 621 23.78 -16.37 -40.07
C ILE A 621 23.93 -17.72 -40.72
N ALA A 622 24.79 -17.79 -41.73
CA ALA A 622 25.24 -19.07 -42.29
C ALA A 622 26.64 -19.41 -41.71
N ALA A 623 26.84 -20.66 -41.41
CA ALA A 623 28.19 -21.15 -41.11
C ALA A 623 29.07 -21.07 -42.36
N ASP A 624 30.41 -21.10 -42.16
CA ASP A 624 31.39 -21.16 -43.26
C ASP A 624 31.10 -22.37 -44.13
N LEU A 625 30.86 -22.11 -45.42
CA LEU A 625 30.62 -23.15 -46.36
C LEU A 625 31.93 -23.76 -46.87
N PRO A 626 31.97 -25.09 -47.13
CA PRO A 626 33.17 -25.71 -47.62
C PRO A 626 33.51 -25.16 -49.01
N GLN A 627 34.77 -24.78 -49.17
CA GLN A 627 35.32 -24.37 -50.48
C GLN A 627 35.97 -25.59 -51.15
N ASP A 628 36.12 -25.53 -52.47
CA ASP A 628 36.77 -26.59 -53.27
C ASP A 628 36.01 -27.95 -53.35
N LEU A 629 34.68 -27.86 -53.40
CA LEU A 629 33.88 -29.05 -53.70
C LEU A 629 33.85 -29.32 -55.23
N ALA A 630 33.99 -30.57 -55.61
CA ALA A 630 33.81 -31.00 -57.00
C ALA A 630 33.07 -32.34 -57.06
N ALA A 631 32.17 -32.48 -58.00
CA ALA A 631 31.51 -33.73 -58.35
C ALA A 631 32.45 -34.58 -59.24
N THR A 632 32.34 -35.90 -59.16
CA THR A 632 33.02 -36.88 -60.02
C THR A 632 32.00 -37.68 -60.79
N ASP A 633 32.44 -38.40 -61.83
CA ASP A 633 31.52 -39.25 -62.63
C ASP A 633 30.78 -40.33 -61.81
N ASP A 634 31.36 -40.66 -60.64
CA ASP A 634 30.80 -41.69 -59.74
C ASP A 634 30.09 -41.13 -58.52
N GLN A 635 30.21 -39.78 -58.20
CA GLN A 635 29.68 -39.20 -56.96
C GLN A 635 29.38 -37.72 -57.14
N ASP A 636 28.13 -37.34 -56.83
CA ASP A 636 27.70 -35.94 -56.75
C ASP A 636 28.41 -35.20 -55.64
N ALA A 637 28.64 -33.89 -55.81
CA ALA A 637 29.10 -33.02 -54.76
C ALA A 637 27.90 -32.56 -53.92
N HIS A 638 28.01 -32.66 -52.62
CA HIS A 638 26.95 -32.24 -51.68
C HIS A 638 27.33 -30.93 -50.99
N VAL A 639 26.47 -29.91 -51.17
CA VAL A 639 26.62 -28.60 -50.52
C VAL A 639 25.56 -28.50 -49.45
N ARG A 640 25.96 -28.56 -48.19
CA ARG A 640 25.10 -28.34 -47.02
C ARG A 640 25.39 -26.98 -46.44
N ALA A 641 24.31 -26.21 -46.20
CA ALA A 641 24.39 -24.90 -45.57
C ALA A 641 23.78 -24.99 -44.17
N ASP A 642 24.56 -24.76 -43.13
CA ASP A 642 24.07 -24.67 -41.76
C ASP A 642 23.67 -23.22 -41.48
N ILE A 643 22.33 -22.95 -41.49
CA ILE A 643 21.78 -21.61 -41.28
C ILE A 643 21.15 -21.56 -39.91
N THR A 644 21.68 -20.68 -39.07
CA THR A 644 21.18 -20.43 -37.70
C THR A 644 20.40 -19.10 -37.69
N LEU A 645 19.25 -19.13 -37.01
CA LEU A 645 18.45 -17.93 -36.78
C LEU A 645 18.26 -17.66 -35.30
N ALA A 646 18.17 -16.40 -34.95
CA ALA A 646 17.76 -15.93 -33.62
C ALA A 646 16.74 -14.80 -33.78
N ALA A 647 15.56 -14.99 -33.19
CA ALA A 647 14.53 -13.98 -33.06
C ALA A 647 14.40 -13.64 -31.58
N LEU A 648 14.54 -12.37 -31.25
CA LEU A 648 14.52 -11.89 -29.85
C LEU A 648 13.50 -10.78 -29.74
N THR A 649 12.91 -10.63 -28.54
CA THR A 649 12.30 -9.37 -28.13
C THR A 649 13.13 -8.76 -27.03
N VAL A 650 13.33 -7.46 -27.11
CA VAL A 650 14.13 -6.68 -26.16
C VAL A 650 13.32 -5.53 -25.61
N ASP A 651 13.45 -5.31 -24.30
CA ASP A 651 12.81 -4.18 -23.61
C ASP A 651 13.54 -2.86 -23.90
N SER A 652 13.03 -1.77 -23.33
CA SER A 652 13.61 -0.45 -23.45
C SER A 652 15.01 -0.31 -22.84
N GLU A 653 15.44 -1.25 -21.98
CA GLU A 653 16.79 -1.31 -21.39
C GLU A 653 17.76 -2.18 -22.21
N GLY A 654 17.30 -2.75 -23.33
CA GLY A 654 18.08 -3.63 -24.18
C GLY A 654 18.27 -5.03 -23.59
N ARG A 655 17.36 -5.48 -22.71
CA ARG A 655 17.37 -6.84 -22.15
C ARG A 655 16.40 -7.74 -22.89
N VAL A 656 16.81 -8.99 -23.09
CA VAL A 656 16.00 -10.00 -23.76
C VAL A 656 14.79 -10.36 -22.91
N THR A 657 13.59 -10.17 -23.44
CA THR A 657 12.31 -10.55 -22.82
C THR A 657 11.80 -11.90 -23.32
N SER A 658 11.99 -12.19 -24.62
CA SER A 658 11.79 -13.52 -25.16
C SER A 658 12.85 -13.85 -26.21
N ALA A 659 13.05 -15.13 -26.47
CA ALA A 659 14.01 -15.61 -27.48
C ALA A 659 13.50 -16.89 -28.17
N ILE A 660 13.79 -16.99 -29.46
CA ILE A 660 13.64 -18.20 -30.28
C ILE A 660 14.98 -18.39 -31.00
N GLY A 661 15.59 -19.53 -30.80
CA GLY A 661 16.74 -19.97 -31.59
C GLY A 661 16.35 -21.18 -32.43
N ASP A 662 16.73 -21.20 -33.70
CA ASP A 662 16.44 -22.30 -34.57
C ASP A 662 17.56 -22.50 -35.61
N MET A 663 17.58 -23.62 -36.30
CA MET A 663 18.58 -23.94 -37.31
C MET A 663 17.95 -24.77 -38.44
N THR A 664 18.40 -24.53 -39.64
CA THR A 664 18.06 -25.34 -40.80
C THR A 664 19.32 -25.76 -41.57
N GLU A 665 19.29 -26.92 -42.15
CA GLU A 665 20.44 -27.56 -42.84
C GLU A 665 20.06 -27.99 -44.26
N PRO A 666 19.69 -27.04 -45.17
CA PRO A 666 19.40 -27.38 -46.55
C PRO A 666 20.62 -27.97 -47.25
N GLU A 667 20.43 -29.04 -47.97
CA GLU A 667 21.45 -29.72 -48.76
C GLU A 667 21.13 -29.71 -50.25
N LEU A 668 22.09 -29.30 -51.07
CA LEU A 668 22.03 -29.31 -52.51
C LEU A 668 23.02 -30.35 -53.03
N SER A 669 22.70 -31.07 -54.12
CA SER A 669 23.67 -31.87 -54.82
C SER A 669 23.95 -31.28 -56.20
N VAL A 670 25.23 -31.37 -56.60
CA VAL A 670 25.72 -30.95 -57.93
C VAL A 670 26.33 -32.17 -58.59
N SER A 671 25.83 -32.52 -59.76
CA SER A 671 26.31 -33.66 -60.51
C SER A 671 27.55 -33.30 -61.36
N ALA A 672 28.23 -34.31 -61.93
CA ALA A 672 29.46 -34.14 -62.71
C ALA A 672 29.27 -33.26 -63.97
N ASP A 673 28.07 -33.19 -64.49
CA ASP A 673 27.71 -32.32 -65.65
C ASP A 673 27.39 -30.87 -65.22
N GLY A 674 27.48 -30.54 -63.93
CA GLY A 674 27.19 -29.25 -63.36
C GLY A 674 25.70 -28.95 -63.07
N THR A 675 24.85 -29.99 -63.18
CA THR A 675 23.44 -29.82 -62.85
C THR A 675 23.25 -29.74 -61.35
N VAL A 676 22.60 -28.64 -60.86
CA VAL A 676 22.30 -28.42 -59.46
C VAL A 676 20.90 -28.92 -59.17
N SER A 677 20.75 -29.84 -58.21
CA SER A 677 19.44 -30.30 -57.73
C SER A 677 18.95 -29.39 -56.60
N ALA A 678 17.68 -29.00 -56.65
CA ALA A 678 17.05 -28.25 -55.54
C ALA A 678 16.95 -29.13 -54.29
N PRO A 679 16.99 -28.52 -53.07
CA PRO A 679 16.73 -29.25 -51.85
C PRO A 679 15.32 -29.87 -51.91
N ARG A 680 15.14 -31.03 -51.25
CA ARG A 680 13.82 -31.63 -51.13
C ARG A 680 12.90 -30.71 -50.35
N GLU A 681 11.87 -30.23 -50.96
CA GLU A 681 10.84 -29.45 -50.30
C GLU A 681 9.81 -30.34 -49.55
N PRO A 682 9.29 -29.93 -48.38
CA PRO A 682 9.65 -28.72 -47.63
C PRO A 682 10.93 -28.90 -46.81
N VAL A 683 11.74 -27.82 -46.75
CA VAL A 683 12.88 -27.73 -45.85
C VAL A 683 12.37 -27.36 -44.47
N TYR A 684 12.54 -28.26 -43.50
CA TYR A 684 12.13 -28.05 -42.10
C TYR A 684 13.29 -27.54 -41.29
N THR A 685 12.98 -26.67 -40.31
CA THR A 685 13.94 -26.29 -39.25
C THR A 685 14.04 -27.43 -38.21
N LYS A 686 15.09 -27.38 -37.38
CA LYS A 686 15.27 -28.39 -36.32
C LYS A 686 14.15 -28.30 -35.26
N ASN A 687 13.61 -27.12 -35.00
CA ASN A 687 12.45 -26.97 -34.10
C ASN A 687 11.18 -27.60 -34.75
N GLU A 688 10.98 -27.42 -36.06
CA GLU A 688 9.85 -28.02 -36.80
C GLU A 688 9.96 -29.54 -36.91
N LEU A 689 11.18 -30.07 -37.02
CA LEU A 689 11.42 -31.51 -36.98
C LEU A 689 11.04 -32.12 -35.64
N GLY A 690 11.22 -31.41 -34.54
CA GLY A 690 10.90 -31.89 -33.21
C GLY A 690 11.55 -33.24 -32.91
N ASP A 691 10.79 -34.18 -32.39
CA ASP A 691 11.27 -35.54 -32.08
C ASP A 691 11.76 -36.33 -33.30
N ARG A 692 11.41 -35.92 -34.55
CA ARG A 692 11.88 -36.53 -35.79
C ARG A 692 13.34 -36.25 -36.08
N TYR A 693 13.94 -35.23 -35.44
CA TYR A 693 15.39 -34.95 -35.55
C TYR A 693 16.23 -36.08 -34.94
N GLY A 694 15.72 -36.73 -33.90
CA GLY A 694 16.30 -38.00 -33.40
C GLY A 694 17.56 -37.84 -32.53
N MET A 695 17.79 -36.71 -31.92
CA MET A 695 18.99 -36.42 -31.12
C MET A 695 18.92 -36.99 -29.70
N ARG A 696 17.77 -37.34 -29.18
CA ARG A 696 17.51 -37.71 -27.77
C ARG A 696 18.46 -38.79 -27.26
N SER A 697 18.74 -39.81 -28.09
CA SER A 697 19.64 -40.91 -27.69
C SER A 697 21.13 -40.51 -27.62
N ALA A 698 21.52 -39.47 -28.35
CA ALA A 698 22.89 -38.95 -28.38
C ALA A 698 23.12 -37.82 -27.36
N SER A 699 22.03 -37.26 -26.82
CA SER A 699 22.10 -36.14 -25.87
C SER A 699 22.44 -36.64 -24.47
N ALA A 700 23.39 -35.99 -23.79
CA ALA A 700 23.76 -36.27 -22.39
C ALA A 700 22.60 -35.99 -21.39
N LEU A 701 21.64 -35.11 -21.76
CA LEU A 701 20.46 -34.79 -20.97
C LEU A 701 19.22 -35.59 -21.44
N GLY A 702 19.32 -36.45 -22.45
CA GLY A 702 18.20 -37.19 -23.03
C GLY A 702 17.13 -36.28 -23.67
N LYS A 703 17.54 -35.10 -24.15
CA LYS A 703 16.68 -34.08 -24.76
C LYS A 703 16.87 -34.03 -26.27
N GLU A 704 15.82 -33.63 -26.98
CA GLU A 704 15.89 -33.29 -28.39
C GLU A 704 16.46 -31.89 -28.64
N TRP A 705 16.83 -31.59 -29.89
CA TRP A 705 17.47 -30.32 -30.24
C TRP A 705 16.59 -29.10 -29.85
N TYR A 706 15.29 -29.17 -30.13
CA TYR A 706 14.37 -28.10 -29.81
C TYR A 706 14.25 -27.83 -28.27
N GLU A 707 14.39 -28.90 -27.45
CA GLU A 707 14.36 -28.79 -26.00
C GLU A 707 15.66 -28.12 -25.46
N HIS A 708 16.79 -28.38 -26.09
CA HIS A 708 18.06 -27.74 -25.81
C HIS A 708 18.03 -26.26 -26.22
N SER A 709 17.52 -25.97 -27.42
CA SER A 709 17.37 -24.60 -27.90
C SER A 709 16.44 -23.78 -27.00
N ALA A 710 15.31 -24.36 -26.58
CA ALA A 710 14.41 -23.71 -25.61
C ALA A 710 15.09 -23.44 -24.26
N GLY A 711 15.92 -24.36 -23.78
CA GLY A 711 16.72 -24.17 -22.56
C GLY A 711 17.69 -23.01 -22.67
N TRP A 712 18.41 -22.91 -23.81
CA TRP A 712 19.31 -21.79 -24.09
C TRP A 712 18.54 -20.46 -24.22
N CYS A 713 17.45 -20.42 -24.96
CA CYS A 713 16.60 -19.24 -25.08
C CYS A 713 16.06 -18.76 -23.73
N GLY A 714 15.64 -19.68 -22.86
CA GLY A 714 15.22 -19.37 -21.50
C GLY A 714 16.34 -18.75 -20.66
N TYR A 715 17.59 -19.20 -20.88
CA TYR A 715 18.77 -18.67 -20.19
C TYR A 715 19.15 -17.25 -20.62
N LEU A 716 18.75 -16.83 -21.83
CA LEU A 716 19.00 -15.47 -22.32
C LEU A 716 18.10 -14.41 -21.69
N LYS A 717 16.94 -14.78 -21.15
CA LYS A 717 15.98 -13.84 -20.59
C LYS A 717 16.59 -12.98 -19.49
N GLY A 718 16.33 -11.67 -19.56
CA GLY A 718 16.85 -10.67 -18.63
C GLY A 718 18.29 -10.25 -18.88
N LYS A 719 19.01 -10.86 -19.84
CA LYS A 719 20.40 -10.52 -20.17
C LYS A 719 20.45 -9.47 -21.28
N ASN A 720 21.48 -8.65 -21.24
CA ASN A 720 21.82 -7.69 -22.30
C ASN A 720 22.92 -8.24 -23.22
N ALA A 721 23.23 -7.54 -24.31
CA ALA A 721 24.23 -7.96 -25.30
C ALA A 721 25.62 -8.19 -24.67
N VAL A 722 26.04 -7.37 -23.70
CA VAL A 722 27.35 -7.53 -23.03
C VAL A 722 27.40 -8.82 -22.20
N GLU A 723 26.31 -9.13 -21.51
CA GLU A 723 26.19 -10.35 -20.71
C GLU A 723 26.15 -11.59 -21.57
N ILE A 724 25.41 -11.54 -22.71
CA ILE A 724 25.37 -12.64 -23.70
C ILE A 724 26.74 -12.85 -24.33
N GLY A 725 27.46 -11.77 -24.65
CA GLY A 725 28.82 -11.89 -25.24
C GLY A 725 29.86 -12.50 -24.31
N LYS A 726 29.61 -12.47 -22.99
CA LYS A 726 30.49 -13.09 -21.99
C LYS A 726 30.21 -14.57 -21.73
N LEU A 727 29.09 -15.09 -22.25
CA LEU A 727 28.77 -16.52 -22.10
C LEU A 727 29.83 -17.36 -22.81
N SER A 728 30.34 -18.37 -22.11
CA SER A 728 31.29 -19.29 -22.71
C SER A 728 30.62 -20.21 -23.72
N ALA A 729 30.99 -20.06 -24.99
CA ALA A 729 30.48 -20.91 -26.07
C ALA A 729 30.77 -22.40 -25.89
N ASP A 730 31.84 -22.71 -25.14
CA ASP A 730 32.31 -24.09 -24.86
C ASP A 730 31.52 -24.76 -23.73
N GLY A 731 30.47 -24.12 -23.23
CA GLY A 731 29.59 -24.69 -22.21
C GLY A 731 30.29 -24.92 -20.85
N THR A 732 31.21 -24.04 -20.45
CA THR A 732 31.86 -24.10 -19.11
C THR A 732 30.92 -23.56 -18.04
N ASP A 733 29.89 -22.83 -18.38
CA ASP A 733 28.85 -22.35 -17.45
C ASP A 733 28.01 -23.54 -16.96
N ALA A 734 28.04 -23.78 -15.65
CA ALA A 734 27.37 -24.92 -15.03
C ALA A 734 25.82 -24.83 -15.15
N ASP A 735 25.27 -23.61 -15.08
CA ASP A 735 23.83 -23.37 -15.15
C ASP A 735 23.34 -23.60 -16.60
N LEU A 736 24.12 -23.19 -17.60
CA LEU A 736 23.79 -23.44 -18.99
C LEU A 736 23.89 -24.92 -19.33
N LYS A 737 24.93 -25.66 -18.83
CA LYS A 737 25.06 -27.10 -19.02
C LYS A 737 23.90 -27.92 -18.50
N ALA A 738 23.26 -27.47 -17.42
CA ALA A 738 22.10 -28.14 -16.87
C ALA A 738 20.85 -27.99 -17.78
N LEU A 739 20.84 -26.99 -18.64
CA LEU A 739 19.72 -26.70 -19.54
C LEU A 739 19.96 -27.15 -20.96
N CYS A 740 21.21 -27.03 -21.45
CA CYS A 740 21.57 -27.20 -22.86
C CYS A 740 22.99 -27.81 -22.97
N THR A 741 23.13 -28.85 -23.78
CA THR A 741 24.42 -29.53 -24.06
C THR A 741 24.79 -29.52 -25.54
N ILE A 742 24.01 -28.84 -26.40
CA ILE A 742 24.43 -28.59 -27.79
C ILE A 742 25.42 -27.43 -27.84
N SER A 743 26.19 -27.32 -28.92
CA SER A 743 27.01 -26.15 -29.19
C SER A 743 26.11 -24.93 -29.37
N VAL A 744 26.32 -23.88 -28.59
CA VAL A 744 25.53 -22.64 -28.65
C VAL A 744 26.31 -21.52 -29.35
N THR A 745 27.46 -21.78 -29.93
CA THR A 745 28.33 -20.76 -30.55
C THR A 745 27.62 -19.97 -31.63
N ASP A 746 26.93 -20.64 -32.55
CA ASP A 746 26.28 -19.97 -33.66
C ASP A 746 24.95 -19.32 -33.21
N LEU A 747 24.21 -19.96 -32.29
CA LEU A 747 23.04 -19.37 -31.63
C LEU A 747 23.42 -18.08 -30.86
N GLN A 748 24.57 -18.05 -30.18
CA GLN A 748 25.08 -16.88 -29.47
C GLN A 748 25.47 -15.76 -30.46
N LYS A 749 26.17 -16.10 -31.55
CA LYS A 749 26.51 -15.14 -32.61
C LYS A 749 25.26 -14.56 -33.24
N ALA A 750 24.27 -15.39 -33.55
CA ALA A 750 22.98 -14.94 -34.08
C ALA A 750 22.25 -14.01 -33.12
N ALA A 751 22.20 -14.36 -31.82
CA ALA A 751 21.55 -13.50 -30.82
C ALA A 751 22.28 -12.14 -30.65
N LEU A 752 23.61 -12.14 -30.62
CA LEU A 752 24.39 -10.88 -30.52
C LEU A 752 24.20 -10.01 -31.77
N LYS A 753 24.15 -10.63 -32.97
CA LYS A 753 23.90 -9.95 -34.21
C LYS A 753 22.49 -9.34 -34.24
N ALA A 754 21.47 -10.11 -33.82
CA ALA A 754 20.10 -9.61 -33.71
C ALA A 754 19.99 -8.37 -32.78
N MET A 755 20.75 -8.35 -31.68
CA MET A 755 20.78 -7.22 -30.75
C MET A 755 21.59 -6.02 -31.28
N ALA A 756 22.51 -6.23 -32.22
CA ALA A 756 23.35 -5.17 -32.83
C ALA A 756 22.68 -4.52 -34.04
N GLU A 757 21.85 -5.25 -34.78
CA GLU A 757 21.06 -4.75 -35.92
C GLU A 757 19.85 -3.94 -35.37
N GLN A 758 20.11 -2.65 -35.03
CA GLN A 758 19.11 -1.71 -34.48
C GLN A 758 18.47 -0.87 -35.62
#